data_5f8bc124c02cd635e68e65491d512bf7
#
_entry.id   5f8bc124c02cd635e68e65491d512bf7
#
_cell.length_a   1.000
_cell.length_b   1.000
_cell.length_c   1.000
_cell.angle_alpha   90.00
_cell.angle_beta   90.00
_cell.angle_gamma   90.00
#
_symmetry.space_group_name_H-M   'P 1'
#
loop_
_entity.id
_entity.type
_entity.pdbx_description
1 polymer ?
#
loop_
_entity_poly.entity_id
_entity_poly.type
_entity_poly.pdbx_seq_one_letter_code
_entity_poly.pdbx_strand_id
1 'polypeptide(L)'
;MLWLLVAALAVRQVAVVLRQPPGERLIDLETWIGDNGVLHVTGSLYDTDRFTGTPFSGLVLKPLTRTAEQSLGVAWTFGSLLLVAALGLVAARALPGPVGRRTALLAAPVAISLLMLSLPVRNAFHLGQVSILPVLLVLVGLFAVRGERTAGALIGVAAALQPTVLLFALLLWLTGRRRSALTAAGAFAACTALAWAAMPHDSWTYWVHHVAGAGLGDQADSLANQSLHGALLRLGLAGPPEIALFLALAAAVGVIGLRRAVRYARDGQLLLAVAVTGCVAVAVSPTAWQHQLLWVLLAVVGRAGRSASDRLVWPAVVVLVTTLPGAMLLPNIGAVFPVRDNVLLLAALGAACVTPFLPRTSPYWRKPVPTAYARPVPARWSRVPLLPVWRRVLSRPNLLLELLLIRVVYSAYGHVRLAATAGRDTAERHGHQIHSLEQWLHIDIEHRINHAAAGIGPLRSFFDYYYSTFHFVVPLAILAVLYVRRPADYRWARSTLGFATLLALVGFWLFPLAPPRLMPGLGFIDTVHGVQDFTKPDYGALTAVTNQYAAMPSLHFGWSLWCGVIIVLLAPKVWMKALGVLHPLFTVSAIVATANHWVLDAVGGAAVVALGFLIAYVLAGPRRLQPVQGDAGTETGQRGAGTVKRPRTPSSGGSSPLQHPSGAPAPPPERLTAPAPTRPPTA
;
A
#
# COMPACT_ATOMS: atom_id res chain seq x y z
N MET A 1 17.54 -5.54 -7.52
CA MET A 1 16.50 -4.52 -7.75
C MET A 1 15.60 -4.29 -6.52
N LEU A 2 14.87 -5.29 -5.98
CA LEU A 2 14.02 -5.07 -4.78
C LEU A 2 14.80 -4.67 -3.52
N TRP A 3 16.01 -5.18 -3.30
CA TRP A 3 16.86 -4.73 -2.19
C TRP A 3 17.36 -3.29 -2.37
N LEU A 4 17.59 -2.84 -3.61
CA LEU A 4 17.87 -1.42 -3.88
C LEU A 4 16.65 -0.55 -3.57
N LEU A 5 15.45 -1.05 -3.84
CA LEU A 5 14.22 -0.37 -3.42
C LEU A 5 14.13 -0.27 -1.90
N VAL A 6 14.40 -1.36 -1.16
CA VAL A 6 14.44 -1.34 0.31
C VAL A 6 15.44 -0.28 0.80
N ALA A 7 16.66 -0.27 0.24
CA ALA A 7 17.68 0.72 0.60
C ALA A 7 17.21 2.17 0.32
N ALA A 8 16.65 2.41 -0.85
CA ALA A 8 16.12 3.73 -1.23
C ALA A 8 14.97 4.19 -0.29
N LEU A 9 14.05 3.29 0.07
CA LEU A 9 12.97 3.58 1.01
C LEU A 9 13.50 3.85 2.42
N ALA A 10 14.54 3.12 2.86
CA ALA A 10 15.19 3.33 4.15
C ALA A 10 15.88 4.70 4.20
N VAL A 11 16.71 5.02 3.19
CA VAL A 11 17.36 6.33 3.08
C VAL A 11 16.34 7.46 3.07
N ARG A 12 15.27 7.30 2.29
CA ARG A 12 14.17 8.26 2.27
C ARG A 12 13.56 8.45 3.65
N GLN A 13 13.25 7.37 4.38
CA GLN A 13 12.59 7.44 5.69
C GLN A 13 13.48 8.16 6.71
N VAL A 14 14.78 7.86 6.71
CA VAL A 14 15.78 8.57 7.52
C VAL A 14 15.81 10.06 7.15
N ALA A 15 15.90 10.36 5.86
CA ALA A 15 15.97 11.74 5.40
C ALA A 15 14.72 12.56 5.77
N VAL A 16 13.53 11.95 5.70
CA VAL A 16 12.27 12.62 6.08
C VAL A 16 12.26 12.97 7.57
N VAL A 17 12.72 12.07 8.44
CA VAL A 17 12.74 12.31 9.89
C VAL A 17 13.87 13.28 10.28
N LEU A 18 15.10 13.03 9.81
CA LEU A 18 16.28 13.78 10.27
C LEU A 18 16.41 15.19 9.66
N ARG A 19 15.67 15.48 8.57
CA ARG A 19 15.61 16.85 8.00
C ARG A 19 14.65 17.77 8.76
N GLN A 20 13.75 17.23 9.56
CA GLN A 20 12.91 18.05 10.44
C GLN A 20 13.78 18.68 11.53
N PRO A 21 13.51 19.95 11.89
CA PRO A 21 14.21 20.58 13.00
C PRO A 21 13.95 19.81 14.30
N PRO A 22 14.87 19.89 15.27
CA PRO A 22 14.58 19.48 16.64
C PRO A 22 13.29 20.16 17.11
N GLY A 23 12.41 19.46 17.81
CA GLY A 23 11.10 19.96 18.22
C GLY A 23 9.93 19.64 17.26
N GLU A 24 10.21 19.31 16.00
CA GLU A 24 9.18 18.91 15.01
C GLU A 24 9.33 17.45 14.57
N ARG A 25 10.44 16.80 14.92
CA ARG A 25 10.69 15.39 14.61
C ARG A 25 10.34 14.50 15.79
N LEU A 26 9.81 13.30 15.53
CA LEU A 26 9.49 12.33 16.57
C LEU A 26 8.60 12.93 17.68
N ILE A 27 7.56 13.63 17.29
CA ILE A 27 6.76 14.55 18.14
C ILE A 27 6.34 13.91 19.47
N ASP A 28 5.88 12.66 19.47
CA ASP A 28 5.44 12.00 20.71
C ASP A 28 6.65 11.63 21.57
N LEU A 29 7.73 11.11 20.97
CA LEU A 29 8.95 10.77 21.68
C LEU A 29 9.58 11.99 22.34
N GLU A 30 9.63 13.10 21.62
CA GLU A 30 10.16 14.36 22.14
C GLU A 30 9.30 14.94 23.27
N THR A 31 7.97 14.92 23.08
CA THR A 31 7.02 15.28 24.14
C THR A 31 7.18 14.42 25.39
N TRP A 32 7.57 13.18 25.25
CA TRP A 32 7.75 12.27 26.38
C TRP A 32 9.12 12.41 27.05
N ILE A 33 10.18 12.61 26.27
CA ILE A 33 11.58 12.47 26.71
C ILE A 33 12.36 13.79 26.67
N GLY A 34 11.92 14.82 25.91
CA GLY A 34 12.60 16.12 25.77
C GLY A 34 12.93 16.80 27.12
N ASP A 35 13.72 17.87 27.11
CA ASP A 35 14.27 18.52 28.33
C ASP A 35 13.22 18.82 29.40
N ASN A 36 11.99 19.16 28.99
CA ASN A 36 10.82 19.31 29.84
C ASN A 36 9.73 18.27 29.54
N GLY A 37 10.13 17.13 29.03
CA GLY A 37 9.21 16.06 28.63
C GLY A 37 8.44 15.47 29.81
N VAL A 38 7.34 14.80 29.52
CA VAL A 38 6.42 14.21 30.51
C VAL A 38 7.15 13.23 31.46
N LEU A 39 8.19 12.54 30.98
CA LEU A 39 8.98 11.60 31.79
C LEU A 39 9.95 12.30 32.79
N HIS A 40 10.16 13.61 32.67
CA HIS A 40 10.94 14.42 33.59
C HIS A 40 10.10 15.00 34.74
N VAL A 41 8.76 15.00 34.60
CA VAL A 41 7.86 15.65 35.58
C VAL A 41 7.87 14.87 36.91
N THR A 42 7.81 15.58 38.02
CA THR A 42 7.71 14.99 39.36
C THR A 42 6.30 14.54 39.73
N GLY A 43 5.28 14.89 38.93
CA GLY A 43 3.89 14.49 39.06
C GLY A 43 3.58 13.15 38.35
N SER A 44 2.32 12.94 37.97
CA SER A 44 1.89 11.78 37.21
C SER A 44 2.26 11.93 35.74
N LEU A 45 2.61 10.83 35.08
CA LEU A 45 2.83 10.76 33.62
C LEU A 45 1.58 11.18 32.83
N TYR A 46 0.41 11.07 33.44
CA TYR A 46 -0.90 11.27 32.82
C TYR A 46 -1.56 12.60 33.17
N ASP A 47 -0.87 13.48 33.91
CA ASP A 47 -1.42 14.81 34.26
C ASP A 47 -1.70 15.71 33.06
N THR A 48 -1.03 15.45 31.92
CA THR A 48 -1.17 16.24 30.69
C THR A 48 -1.88 15.50 29.57
N ASP A 49 -2.37 14.28 29.79
CA ASP A 49 -2.94 13.36 28.78
C ASP A 49 -2.05 13.09 27.55
N ARG A 50 -0.83 13.63 27.51
CA ARG A 50 0.09 13.51 26.37
C ARG A 50 0.79 12.16 26.29
N PHE A 51 0.96 11.47 27.41
CA PHE A 51 1.60 10.17 27.46
C PHE A 51 0.56 9.06 27.25
N THR A 52 0.58 8.42 26.09
CA THR A 52 -0.38 7.38 25.70
C THR A 52 0.11 5.96 26.00
N GLY A 53 1.37 5.81 26.45
CA GLY A 53 1.96 4.52 26.79
C GLY A 53 1.47 3.96 28.13
N THR A 54 1.73 2.66 28.38
CA THR A 54 1.49 2.06 29.69
C THR A 54 2.51 2.56 30.72
N PRO A 55 2.25 2.45 32.03
CA PRO A 55 3.26 2.73 33.05
C PRO A 55 4.55 1.93 32.86
N PHE A 56 4.46 0.68 32.37
CA PHE A 56 5.62 -0.12 32.01
C PHE A 56 6.41 0.48 30.84
N SER A 57 5.72 1.03 29.83
CA SER A 57 6.39 1.77 28.74
C SER A 57 7.12 2.99 29.29
N GLY A 58 6.51 3.75 30.19
CA GLY A 58 7.16 4.88 30.88
C GLY A 58 8.42 4.45 31.63
N LEU A 59 8.34 3.36 32.38
CA LEU A 59 9.49 2.81 33.11
C LEU A 59 10.64 2.43 32.17
N VAL A 60 10.34 1.80 31.03
CA VAL A 60 11.33 1.41 30.01
C VAL A 60 11.95 2.62 29.31
N LEU A 61 11.18 3.68 29.07
CA LEU A 61 11.64 4.87 28.38
C LEU A 61 12.38 5.86 29.29
N LYS A 62 12.10 5.84 30.61
CA LYS A 62 12.67 6.79 31.59
C LYS A 62 14.21 6.88 31.57
N PRO A 63 15.00 5.80 31.39
CA PRO A 63 16.46 5.91 31.29
C PRO A 63 16.93 6.75 30.08
N LEU A 64 16.11 6.84 29.02
CA LEU A 64 16.42 7.60 27.80
C LEU A 64 16.35 9.12 28.00
N THR A 65 15.69 9.61 29.07
CA THR A 65 15.61 11.05 29.42
C THR A 65 16.98 11.67 29.72
N ARG A 66 18.00 10.86 29.94
CA ARG A 66 19.39 11.29 30.17
C ARG A 66 20.20 11.43 28.88
N THR A 67 19.62 11.05 27.74
CA THR A 67 20.31 11.07 26.44
C THR A 67 20.11 12.42 25.76
N ALA A 68 21.17 12.93 25.09
CA ALA A 68 21.03 14.14 24.29
C ALA A 68 20.01 13.93 23.17
N GLU A 69 19.07 14.86 23.03
CA GLU A 69 17.94 14.79 22.09
C GLU A 69 18.35 14.43 20.65
N GLN A 70 19.42 15.07 20.14
CA GLN A 70 19.89 14.82 18.78
C GLN A 70 20.39 13.38 18.58
N SER A 71 21.15 12.84 19.54
CA SER A 71 21.65 11.45 19.49
C SER A 71 20.52 10.44 19.64
N LEU A 72 19.53 10.74 20.51
CA LEU A 72 18.35 9.91 20.68
C LEU A 72 17.51 9.85 19.40
N GLY A 73 17.27 10.99 18.75
CA GLY A 73 16.51 11.05 17.50
C GLY A 73 17.14 10.22 16.39
N VAL A 74 18.47 10.30 16.24
CA VAL A 74 19.20 9.47 15.28
C VAL A 74 19.12 7.99 15.65
N ALA A 75 19.43 7.63 16.89
CA ALA A 75 19.40 6.24 17.37
C ALA A 75 18.01 5.63 17.25
N TRP A 76 16.96 6.39 17.59
CA TRP A 76 15.57 5.95 17.46
C TRP A 76 15.17 5.67 16.01
N THR A 77 15.54 6.56 15.09
CA THR A 77 15.26 6.40 13.67
C THR A 77 15.92 5.14 13.10
N PHE A 78 17.23 4.93 13.37
CA PHE A 78 17.91 3.73 12.92
C PHE A 78 17.44 2.46 13.64
N GLY A 79 17.13 2.55 14.94
CA GLY A 79 16.53 1.47 15.71
C GLY A 79 15.18 1.02 15.11
N SER A 80 14.33 1.97 14.77
CA SER A 80 13.04 1.71 14.11
C SER A 80 13.21 1.05 12.74
N LEU A 81 14.23 1.45 11.94
CA LEU A 81 14.57 0.77 10.68
C LEU A 81 14.96 -0.70 10.91
N LEU A 82 15.78 -0.97 11.91
CA LEU A 82 16.19 -2.34 12.26
C LEU A 82 14.97 -3.16 12.70
N LEU A 83 14.04 -2.58 13.48
CA LEU A 83 12.79 -3.24 13.87
C LEU A 83 11.93 -3.58 12.66
N VAL A 84 11.77 -2.67 11.69
CA VAL A 84 11.03 -2.92 10.44
C VAL A 84 11.71 -3.99 9.59
N ALA A 85 13.03 -3.96 9.46
CA ALA A 85 13.78 -4.98 8.73
C ALA A 85 13.62 -6.37 9.40
N ALA A 86 13.77 -6.44 10.72
CA ALA A 86 13.57 -7.67 11.48
C ALA A 86 12.14 -8.19 11.33
N LEU A 87 11.12 -7.32 11.46
CA LEU A 87 9.72 -7.66 11.28
C LEU A 87 9.45 -8.24 9.89
N GLY A 88 9.94 -7.60 8.84
CA GLY A 88 9.79 -8.08 7.47
C GLY A 88 10.49 -9.41 7.21
N LEU A 89 11.68 -9.63 7.79
CA LEU A 89 12.40 -10.90 7.72
C LEU A 89 11.68 -12.03 8.44
N VAL A 90 11.17 -11.79 9.66
CA VAL A 90 10.41 -12.79 10.43
C VAL A 90 9.10 -13.10 9.73
N ALA A 91 8.36 -12.09 9.26
CA ALA A 91 7.11 -12.28 8.52
C ALA A 91 7.34 -13.08 7.22
N ALA A 92 8.41 -12.81 6.49
CA ALA A 92 8.76 -13.55 5.28
C ALA A 92 9.07 -15.03 5.54
N ARG A 93 9.76 -15.34 6.67
CA ARG A 93 10.03 -16.72 7.08
C ARG A 93 8.79 -17.44 7.60
N ALA A 94 7.83 -16.68 8.14
CA ALA A 94 6.57 -17.20 8.68
C ALA A 94 5.51 -17.50 7.61
N LEU A 95 5.80 -17.26 6.33
CA LEU A 95 4.87 -17.57 5.24
C LEU A 95 4.49 -19.06 5.24
N PRO A 96 3.20 -19.40 5.05
CA PRO A 96 2.75 -20.77 5.04
C PRO A 96 3.39 -21.55 3.87
N GLY A 97 4.23 -22.56 4.23
CA GLY A 97 4.93 -23.39 3.26
C GLY A 97 4.05 -24.45 2.58
N PRO A 98 4.58 -25.11 1.54
CA PRO A 98 5.85 -24.88 0.89
C PRO A 98 5.83 -23.66 -0.01
N VAL A 99 6.82 -22.77 0.11
CA VAL A 99 7.02 -21.62 -0.77
C VAL A 99 8.04 -21.96 -1.85
N GLY A 100 7.75 -21.61 -3.10
CA GLY A 100 8.69 -21.79 -4.19
C GLY A 100 9.95 -20.92 -4.01
N ARG A 101 11.08 -21.34 -4.60
CA ARG A 101 12.38 -20.63 -4.52
C ARG A 101 12.27 -19.13 -4.81
N ARG A 102 11.51 -18.75 -5.84
CA ARG A 102 11.29 -17.34 -6.21
C ARG A 102 10.57 -16.57 -5.10
N THR A 103 9.52 -17.14 -4.54
CA THR A 103 8.77 -16.52 -3.43
C THR A 103 9.66 -16.38 -2.19
N ALA A 104 10.43 -17.38 -1.85
CA ALA A 104 11.37 -17.33 -0.71
C ALA A 104 12.41 -16.21 -0.86
N LEU A 105 12.96 -16.01 -2.07
CA LEU A 105 13.93 -14.95 -2.34
C LEU A 105 13.32 -13.53 -2.34
N LEU A 106 12.06 -13.40 -2.77
CA LEU A 106 11.41 -12.10 -2.92
C LEU A 106 10.59 -11.69 -1.68
N ALA A 107 10.23 -12.63 -0.81
CA ALA A 107 9.33 -12.38 0.31
C ALA A 107 9.86 -11.29 1.27
N ALA A 108 11.13 -11.39 1.66
CA ALA A 108 11.72 -10.43 2.61
C ALA A 108 11.78 -9.00 2.04
N PRO A 109 12.38 -8.73 0.86
CA PRO A 109 12.43 -7.37 0.34
C PRO A 109 11.04 -6.82 0.00
N VAL A 110 10.07 -7.65 -0.42
CA VAL A 110 8.68 -7.24 -0.63
C VAL A 110 8.02 -6.87 0.71
N ALA A 111 8.16 -7.71 1.74
CA ALA A 111 7.59 -7.44 3.05
C ALA A 111 8.14 -6.13 3.65
N ILE A 112 9.46 -5.93 3.63
CA ILE A 112 10.11 -4.72 4.13
C ILE A 112 9.64 -3.49 3.32
N SER A 113 9.57 -3.58 1.99
CA SER A 113 9.08 -2.48 1.15
C SER A 113 7.64 -2.11 1.47
N LEU A 114 6.75 -3.08 1.64
CA LEU A 114 5.35 -2.84 2.00
C LEU A 114 5.22 -2.22 3.40
N LEU A 115 6.02 -2.67 4.36
CA LEU A 115 6.09 -2.08 5.70
C LEU A 115 6.51 -0.61 5.63
N MET A 116 7.61 -0.30 4.94
CA MET A 116 8.13 1.06 4.77
C MET A 116 7.15 2.01 4.06
N LEU A 117 6.34 1.50 3.15
CA LEU A 117 5.33 2.27 2.42
C LEU A 117 4.02 2.42 3.18
N SER A 118 3.78 1.59 4.21
CA SER A 118 2.52 1.59 4.96
C SER A 118 2.38 2.82 5.85
N LEU A 119 1.15 3.32 5.94
CA LEU A 119 0.79 4.43 6.84
C LEU A 119 1.12 4.12 8.31
N PRO A 120 0.82 2.91 8.86
CA PRO A 120 1.16 2.59 10.24
C PRO A 120 2.65 2.75 10.53
N VAL A 121 3.53 2.25 9.68
CA VAL A 121 4.98 2.38 9.86
C VAL A 121 5.46 3.81 9.68
N ARG A 122 4.96 4.51 8.65
CA ARG A 122 5.33 5.92 8.41
C ARG A 122 4.95 6.81 9.58
N ASN A 123 3.75 6.62 10.13
CA ASN A 123 3.30 7.37 11.30
C ASN A 123 4.12 7.00 12.55
N ALA A 124 4.46 5.72 12.75
CA ALA A 124 5.33 5.31 13.84
C ALA A 124 6.71 5.99 13.79
N PHE A 125 7.28 6.16 12.58
CA PHE A 125 8.53 6.90 12.39
C PHE A 125 8.39 8.40 12.63
N HIS A 126 7.31 9.01 12.14
CA HIS A 126 7.08 10.45 12.29
C HIS A 126 6.83 10.85 13.74
N LEU A 127 6.05 10.05 14.46
CA LEU A 127 5.68 10.30 15.84
C LEU A 127 6.72 9.79 16.86
N GLY A 128 7.67 8.93 16.44
CA GLY A 128 8.61 8.31 17.39
C GLY A 128 8.00 7.21 18.24
N GLN A 129 6.97 6.51 17.73
CA GLN A 129 6.21 5.51 18.48
C GLN A 129 6.89 4.15 18.57
N VAL A 130 6.67 3.45 19.68
CA VAL A 130 7.18 2.08 19.94
C VAL A 130 6.34 0.97 19.32
N SER A 131 5.26 1.26 18.60
CA SER A 131 4.24 0.31 18.14
C SER A 131 4.73 -0.84 17.25
N ILE A 132 5.89 -0.70 16.62
CA ILE A 132 6.52 -1.79 15.83
C ILE A 132 7.05 -2.90 16.76
N LEU A 133 7.53 -2.55 17.94
CA LEU A 133 8.16 -3.48 18.87
C LEU A 133 7.20 -4.57 19.40
N PRO A 134 5.98 -4.26 19.88
CA PRO A 134 5.02 -5.29 20.29
C PRO A 134 4.71 -6.30 19.18
N VAL A 135 4.55 -5.83 17.94
CA VAL A 135 4.28 -6.69 16.78
C VAL A 135 5.48 -7.62 16.52
N LEU A 136 6.70 -7.07 16.55
CA LEU A 136 7.92 -7.86 16.37
C LEU A 136 8.08 -8.91 17.47
N LEU A 137 7.88 -8.55 18.74
CA LEU A 137 7.99 -9.47 19.86
C LEU A 137 7.02 -10.65 19.74
N VAL A 138 5.78 -10.40 19.33
CA VAL A 138 4.79 -11.45 19.05
C VAL A 138 5.28 -12.36 17.92
N LEU A 139 5.75 -11.79 16.79
CA LEU A 139 6.22 -12.60 15.66
C LEU A 139 7.49 -13.39 16.01
N VAL A 140 8.44 -12.79 16.71
CA VAL A 140 9.65 -13.48 17.17
C VAL A 140 9.28 -14.62 18.12
N GLY A 141 8.40 -14.37 19.07
CA GLY A 141 7.91 -15.39 20.01
C GLY A 141 7.25 -16.58 19.31
N LEU A 142 6.45 -16.33 18.27
CA LEU A 142 5.70 -17.39 17.60
C LEU A 142 6.47 -18.12 16.49
N PHE A 143 7.45 -17.47 15.85
CA PHE A 143 8.09 -17.98 14.62
C PHE A 143 9.60 -18.15 14.71
N ALA A 144 10.30 -17.44 15.61
CA ALA A 144 11.75 -17.47 15.69
C ALA A 144 12.26 -18.24 16.90
N VAL A 145 11.51 -18.25 18.00
CA VAL A 145 11.90 -18.91 19.27
C VAL A 145 11.34 -20.31 19.35
N ARG A 146 12.17 -21.28 19.80
CA ARG A 146 11.78 -22.68 19.97
C ARG A 146 11.16 -22.99 21.35
N GLY A 147 11.55 -22.23 22.37
CA GLY A 147 11.09 -22.45 23.75
C GLY A 147 9.69 -21.89 24.00
N GLU A 148 8.75 -22.72 24.48
CA GLU A 148 7.38 -22.27 24.76
C GLU A 148 7.33 -21.18 25.84
N ARG A 149 8.18 -21.27 26.88
CA ARG A 149 8.25 -20.24 27.94
C ARG A 149 8.79 -18.92 27.41
N THR A 150 9.88 -18.96 26.63
CA THR A 150 10.46 -17.75 26.04
C THR A 150 9.49 -17.09 25.06
N ALA A 151 8.78 -17.89 24.24
CA ALA A 151 7.74 -17.41 23.36
C ALA A 151 6.63 -16.69 24.14
N GLY A 152 6.15 -17.29 25.23
CA GLY A 152 5.16 -16.70 26.12
C GLY A 152 5.67 -15.41 26.77
N ALA A 153 6.90 -15.41 27.30
CA ALA A 153 7.48 -14.23 27.93
C ALA A 153 7.56 -13.02 26.98
N LEU A 154 8.01 -13.23 25.73
CA LEU A 154 8.05 -12.17 24.72
C LEU A 154 6.66 -11.59 24.43
N ILE A 155 5.63 -12.43 24.36
CA ILE A 155 4.24 -12.00 24.15
C ILE A 155 3.72 -11.25 25.39
N GLY A 156 4.08 -11.67 26.60
CA GLY A 156 3.72 -10.97 27.82
C GLY A 156 4.35 -9.59 27.96
N VAL A 157 5.64 -9.46 27.60
CA VAL A 157 6.34 -8.16 27.52
C VAL A 157 5.68 -7.28 26.45
N ALA A 158 5.35 -7.84 25.28
CA ALA A 158 4.63 -7.09 24.23
C ALA A 158 3.26 -6.59 24.73
N ALA A 159 2.55 -7.40 25.53
CA ALA A 159 1.28 -7.02 26.15
C ALA A 159 1.47 -5.94 27.23
N ALA A 160 2.58 -5.95 27.98
CA ALA A 160 2.88 -4.90 28.94
C ALA A 160 3.14 -3.53 28.28
N LEU A 161 3.65 -3.53 27.03
CA LEU A 161 3.79 -2.32 26.21
C LEU A 161 2.47 -1.91 25.55
N GLN A 162 1.66 -2.88 25.12
CA GLN A 162 0.36 -2.67 24.47
C GLN A 162 -0.65 -3.71 24.97
N PRO A 163 -1.53 -3.36 25.93
CA PRO A 163 -2.37 -4.33 26.67
C PRO A 163 -3.25 -5.22 25.80
N THR A 164 -3.75 -4.71 24.67
CA THR A 164 -4.60 -5.47 23.74
C THR A 164 -3.89 -6.68 23.12
N VAL A 165 -2.55 -6.68 23.11
CA VAL A 165 -1.72 -7.84 22.70
C VAL A 165 -1.92 -9.06 23.62
N LEU A 166 -2.46 -8.88 24.81
CA LEU A 166 -2.79 -10.00 25.71
C LEU A 166 -3.80 -10.99 25.08
N LEU A 167 -4.57 -10.57 24.08
CA LEU A 167 -5.41 -11.47 23.28
C LEU A 167 -4.62 -12.62 22.62
N PHE A 168 -3.32 -12.46 22.39
CA PHE A 168 -2.47 -13.55 21.90
C PHE A 168 -2.25 -14.64 22.94
N ALA A 169 -2.27 -14.33 24.23
CA ALA A 169 -2.27 -15.35 25.28
C ALA A 169 -3.55 -16.21 25.22
N LEU A 170 -4.69 -15.58 24.97
CA LEU A 170 -5.96 -16.29 24.75
C LEU A 170 -5.91 -17.15 23.46
N LEU A 171 -5.36 -16.65 22.36
CA LEU A 171 -5.14 -17.44 21.14
C LEU A 171 -4.27 -18.68 21.44
N LEU A 172 -3.17 -18.52 22.16
CA LEU A 172 -2.28 -19.61 22.55
C LEU A 172 -3.01 -20.65 23.43
N TRP A 173 -3.81 -20.20 24.37
CA TRP A 173 -4.63 -21.06 25.20
C TRP A 173 -5.61 -21.90 24.39
N LEU A 174 -6.38 -21.24 23.51
CA LEU A 174 -7.39 -21.86 22.64
C LEU A 174 -6.79 -22.80 21.57
N THR A 175 -5.51 -22.62 21.25
CA THR A 175 -4.77 -23.49 20.32
C THR A 175 -3.98 -24.60 21.02
N GLY A 176 -4.12 -24.73 22.35
CA GLY A 176 -3.50 -25.82 23.15
C GLY A 176 -2.08 -25.52 23.63
N ARG A 177 -1.51 -24.35 23.33
CA ARG A 177 -0.17 -23.94 23.83
C ARG A 177 -0.27 -23.34 25.24
N ARG A 178 -0.80 -24.10 26.19
CA ARG A 178 -1.14 -23.59 27.53
C ARG A 178 0.07 -23.06 28.30
N ARG A 179 1.24 -23.68 28.16
CA ARG A 179 2.48 -23.22 28.82
C ARG A 179 2.87 -21.81 28.33
N SER A 180 2.87 -21.60 27.02
CA SER A 180 3.14 -20.27 26.46
C SER A 180 2.09 -19.23 26.87
N ALA A 181 0.82 -19.61 26.93
CA ALA A 181 -0.26 -18.73 27.38
C ALA A 181 -0.10 -18.30 28.85
N LEU A 182 0.15 -19.25 29.75
CA LEU A 182 0.38 -18.96 31.17
C LEU A 182 1.64 -18.12 31.37
N THR A 183 2.72 -18.40 30.64
CA THR A 183 3.95 -17.60 30.72
C THR A 183 3.72 -16.21 30.18
N ALA A 184 2.89 -16.02 29.13
CA ALA A 184 2.55 -14.68 28.62
C ALA A 184 1.74 -13.88 29.64
N ALA A 185 0.74 -14.48 30.25
CA ALA A 185 -0.03 -13.86 31.33
C ALA A 185 0.86 -13.52 32.55
N GLY A 186 1.74 -14.45 32.95
CA GLY A 186 2.68 -14.25 34.06
C GLY A 186 3.70 -13.14 33.78
N ALA A 187 4.27 -13.09 32.57
CA ALA A 187 5.21 -12.05 32.19
C ALA A 187 4.51 -10.66 32.10
N PHE A 188 3.30 -10.60 31.54
CA PHE A 188 2.47 -9.41 31.58
C PHE A 188 2.22 -8.92 33.00
N ALA A 189 1.77 -9.83 33.90
CA ALA A 189 1.52 -9.51 35.30
C ALA A 189 2.79 -9.05 36.03
N ALA A 190 3.93 -9.69 35.77
CA ALA A 190 5.22 -9.34 36.39
C ALA A 190 5.68 -7.93 35.92
N CYS A 191 5.59 -7.62 34.61
CA CYS A 191 5.94 -6.30 34.09
C CYS A 191 4.99 -5.20 34.63
N THR A 192 3.69 -5.49 34.70
CA THR A 192 2.69 -4.58 35.26
C THR A 192 2.92 -4.36 36.75
N ALA A 193 3.20 -5.43 37.52
CA ALA A 193 3.51 -5.33 38.94
C ALA A 193 4.81 -4.55 39.21
N LEU A 194 5.83 -4.73 38.36
CA LEU A 194 7.06 -3.96 38.43
C LEU A 194 6.79 -2.46 38.21
N ALA A 195 5.99 -2.14 37.19
CA ALA A 195 5.59 -0.75 36.94
C ALA A 195 4.76 -0.18 38.09
N TRP A 196 3.86 -1.01 38.67
CA TRP A 196 3.06 -0.60 39.81
C TRP A 196 3.91 -0.33 41.05
N ALA A 197 4.91 -1.18 41.32
CA ALA A 197 5.84 -0.97 42.44
C ALA A 197 6.74 0.26 42.25
N ALA A 198 7.14 0.54 41.01
CA ALA A 198 8.00 1.71 40.69
C ALA A 198 7.23 3.02 40.61
N MET A 199 5.98 2.99 40.13
CA MET A 199 5.12 4.14 39.83
C MET A 199 3.67 3.85 40.22
N PRO A 200 3.34 3.78 41.54
CA PRO A 200 2.02 3.38 41.98
C PRO A 200 0.92 4.34 41.58
N HIS A 201 1.18 5.64 41.65
CA HIS A 201 0.21 6.67 41.27
C HIS A 201 -0.11 6.61 39.77
N ASP A 202 0.91 6.57 38.92
CA ASP A 202 0.73 6.45 37.45
C ASP A 202 0.01 5.16 37.07
N SER A 203 0.35 4.05 37.75
CA SER A 203 -0.31 2.77 37.51
C SER A 203 -1.79 2.81 37.89
N TRP A 204 -2.12 3.43 39.01
CA TRP A 204 -3.51 3.65 39.40
C TRP A 204 -4.25 4.51 38.39
N THR A 205 -3.66 5.66 38.00
CA THR A 205 -4.23 6.59 37.03
C THR A 205 -4.50 5.87 35.69
N TYR A 206 -3.52 5.12 35.16
CA TYR A 206 -3.67 4.42 33.90
C TYR A 206 -4.71 3.31 33.93
N TRP A 207 -4.64 2.41 34.94
CA TRP A 207 -5.47 1.22 34.95
C TRP A 207 -6.88 1.45 35.48
N VAL A 208 -7.07 2.40 36.40
CA VAL A 208 -8.34 2.65 37.06
C VAL A 208 -9.03 3.91 36.55
N HIS A 209 -8.36 5.05 36.50
CA HIS A 209 -8.95 6.31 36.00
C HIS A 209 -9.18 6.28 34.48
N HIS A 210 -8.16 5.92 33.71
CA HIS A 210 -8.23 5.87 32.26
C HIS A 210 -8.65 4.49 31.71
N VAL A 211 -9.03 3.55 32.55
CA VAL A 211 -9.47 2.19 32.16
C VAL A 211 -8.59 1.62 31.04
N ALA A 212 -7.31 1.32 31.37
CA ALA A 212 -6.29 0.86 30.44
C ALA A 212 -5.95 1.85 29.30
N GLY A 213 -5.89 3.14 29.61
CA GLY A 213 -5.47 4.19 28.69
C GLY A 213 -6.59 4.79 27.83
N ALA A 214 -7.85 4.51 28.14
CA ALA A 214 -8.97 5.19 27.49
C ALA A 214 -8.95 6.69 27.79
N GLY A 215 -9.12 7.52 26.79
CA GLY A 215 -9.13 8.99 26.93
C GLY A 215 -7.74 9.65 26.97
N LEU A 216 -6.65 8.88 26.85
CA LEU A 216 -5.30 9.42 26.70
C LEU A 216 -4.99 9.74 25.22
N GLY A 217 -4.24 10.81 25.02
CA GLY A 217 -3.78 11.26 23.69
C GLY A 217 -4.75 12.24 23.06
N ASP A 218 -4.87 12.16 21.74
CA ASP A 218 -5.73 12.99 20.92
C ASP A 218 -7.21 12.75 21.21
N GLN A 219 -8.11 13.61 20.72
CA GLN A 219 -9.55 13.44 20.90
C GLN A 219 -10.00 12.06 20.37
N ALA A 220 -10.89 11.40 21.12
CA ALA A 220 -11.31 10.03 20.83
C ALA A 220 -12.02 9.88 19.47
N ASP A 221 -12.63 10.93 18.92
CA ASP A 221 -13.25 11.02 17.59
C ASP A 221 -12.27 11.42 16.49
N SER A 222 -10.99 11.69 16.81
CA SER A 222 -9.94 12.00 15.84
C SER A 222 -9.85 10.95 14.74
N LEU A 223 -9.56 11.38 13.50
CA LEU A 223 -9.30 10.50 12.36
C LEU A 223 -8.09 9.57 12.57
N ALA A 224 -7.21 9.92 13.49
CA ALA A 224 -6.08 9.09 13.89
C ALA A 224 -6.50 7.87 14.72
N ASN A 225 -7.64 7.95 15.44
CA ASN A 225 -8.21 6.85 16.20
C ASN A 225 -9.05 5.93 15.29
N GLN A 226 -8.51 4.79 14.95
CA GLN A 226 -9.12 3.77 14.08
C GLN A 226 -9.65 2.57 14.90
N SER A 227 -10.29 2.85 16.06
CA SER A 227 -11.02 1.87 16.87
C SER A 227 -12.51 1.87 16.56
N LEU A 228 -13.25 0.86 17.05
CA LEU A 228 -14.71 0.85 16.99
C LEU A 228 -15.31 2.03 17.77
N HIS A 229 -14.77 2.35 18.94
CA HIS A 229 -15.20 3.49 19.76
C HIS A 229 -15.05 4.80 18.98
N GLY A 230 -13.85 5.09 18.42
CA GLY A 230 -13.63 6.30 17.62
C GLY A 230 -14.55 6.40 16.39
N ALA A 231 -14.85 5.26 15.77
CA ALA A 231 -15.80 5.23 14.63
C ALA A 231 -17.23 5.57 15.06
N LEU A 232 -17.71 5.08 16.21
CA LEU A 232 -19.04 5.37 16.74
C LEU A 232 -19.17 6.86 17.12
N LEU A 233 -18.14 7.44 17.74
CA LEU A 233 -18.12 8.87 18.04
C LEU A 233 -18.20 9.73 16.77
N ARG A 234 -17.44 9.38 15.71
CA ARG A 234 -17.50 10.07 14.41
C ARG A 234 -18.89 9.94 13.72
N LEU A 235 -19.66 8.93 14.07
CA LEU A 235 -21.07 8.80 13.62
C LEU A 235 -22.05 9.62 14.46
N GLY A 236 -21.57 10.41 15.44
CA GLY A 236 -22.37 11.25 16.29
C GLY A 236 -23.02 10.52 17.47
N LEU A 237 -22.60 9.28 17.75
CA LEU A 237 -23.05 8.54 18.93
C LEU A 237 -22.19 8.96 20.13
N ALA A 238 -22.80 9.20 21.30
CA ALA A 238 -22.09 9.59 22.51
C ALA A 238 -22.82 9.09 23.77
N GLY A 239 -22.08 9.00 24.87
CA GLY A 239 -22.61 8.66 26.20
C GLY A 239 -22.92 7.16 26.37
N PRO A 240 -23.77 6.80 27.36
CA PRO A 240 -24.02 5.39 27.72
C PRO A 240 -24.47 4.47 26.57
N PRO A 241 -25.33 4.91 25.62
CA PRO A 241 -25.71 4.08 24.47
C PRO A 241 -24.55 3.76 23.55
N GLU A 242 -23.63 4.70 23.32
CA GLU A 242 -22.41 4.48 22.53
C GLU A 242 -21.54 3.43 23.20
N ILE A 243 -21.25 3.58 24.52
CA ILE A 243 -20.43 2.63 25.28
C ILE A 243 -21.04 1.22 25.24
N ALA A 244 -22.36 1.11 25.42
CA ALA A 244 -23.06 -0.18 25.36
C ALA A 244 -22.93 -0.83 23.96
N LEU A 245 -23.09 -0.04 22.90
CA LEU A 245 -22.94 -0.50 21.53
C LEU A 245 -21.48 -0.89 21.23
N PHE A 246 -20.51 -0.08 21.67
CA PHE A 246 -19.09 -0.39 21.55
C PHE A 246 -18.75 -1.72 22.21
N LEU A 247 -19.19 -1.94 23.46
CA LEU A 247 -18.93 -3.19 24.19
C LEU A 247 -19.58 -4.40 23.50
N ALA A 248 -20.82 -4.26 23.00
CA ALA A 248 -21.49 -5.32 22.27
C ALA A 248 -20.77 -5.67 20.97
N LEU A 249 -20.36 -4.67 20.18
CA LEU A 249 -19.62 -4.86 18.93
C LEU A 249 -18.22 -5.43 19.21
N ALA A 250 -17.53 -4.92 20.22
CA ALA A 250 -16.20 -5.42 20.61
C ALA A 250 -16.27 -6.89 21.05
N ALA A 251 -17.29 -7.29 21.82
CA ALA A 251 -17.53 -8.67 22.19
C ALA A 251 -17.82 -9.55 20.96
N ALA A 252 -18.66 -9.10 20.05
CA ALA A 252 -18.98 -9.82 18.82
C ALA A 252 -17.73 -10.01 17.94
N VAL A 253 -16.95 -8.94 17.69
CA VAL A 253 -15.70 -8.97 16.94
C VAL A 253 -14.68 -9.88 17.63
N GLY A 254 -14.57 -9.80 18.96
CA GLY A 254 -13.69 -10.65 19.76
C GLY A 254 -14.00 -12.13 19.58
N VAL A 255 -15.27 -12.51 19.75
CA VAL A 255 -15.72 -13.90 19.62
C VAL A 255 -15.54 -14.41 18.17
N ILE A 256 -16.05 -13.68 17.18
CA ILE A 256 -15.98 -14.09 15.78
C ILE A 256 -14.53 -14.17 15.33
N GLY A 257 -13.74 -13.13 15.59
CA GLY A 257 -12.36 -13.02 15.13
C GLY A 257 -11.46 -14.08 15.79
N LEU A 258 -11.56 -14.29 17.10
CA LEU A 258 -10.77 -15.32 17.79
C LEU A 258 -11.14 -16.74 17.34
N ARG A 259 -12.44 -17.04 17.15
CA ARG A 259 -12.85 -18.34 16.58
C ARG A 259 -12.21 -18.56 15.20
N ARG A 260 -12.18 -17.53 14.38
CA ARG A 260 -11.54 -17.58 13.03
C ARG A 260 -10.02 -17.73 13.16
N ALA A 261 -9.37 -16.96 14.04
CA ALA A 261 -7.93 -17.06 14.28
C ALA A 261 -7.51 -18.48 14.72
N VAL A 262 -8.26 -19.09 15.66
CA VAL A 262 -8.05 -20.48 16.09
C VAL A 262 -8.20 -21.47 14.93
N ARG A 263 -9.22 -21.28 14.09
CA ARG A 263 -9.42 -22.11 12.89
C ARG A 263 -8.22 -22.02 11.94
N TYR A 264 -7.73 -20.80 11.66
CA TYR A 264 -6.55 -20.61 10.79
C TYR A 264 -5.27 -21.16 11.43
N ALA A 265 -5.08 -21.01 12.72
CA ALA A 265 -3.94 -21.60 13.43
C ALA A 265 -3.94 -23.14 13.31
N ARG A 266 -5.09 -23.78 13.50
CA ARG A 266 -5.26 -25.25 13.36
C ARG A 266 -5.08 -25.71 11.91
N ASP A 267 -5.42 -24.87 10.94
CA ASP A 267 -5.18 -25.12 9.50
C ASP A 267 -3.72 -24.88 9.08
N GLY A 268 -2.83 -24.59 10.03
CA GLY A 268 -1.40 -24.33 9.77
C GLY A 268 -1.11 -22.98 9.12
N GLN A 269 -2.04 -22.03 9.17
CA GLN A 269 -1.91 -20.64 8.71
C GLN A 269 -1.63 -19.72 9.90
N LEU A 270 -0.60 -20.01 10.69
CA LEU A 270 -0.34 -19.32 11.95
C LEU A 270 -0.11 -17.81 11.76
N LEU A 271 0.58 -17.37 10.68
CA LEU A 271 0.78 -15.94 10.41
C LEU A 271 -0.55 -15.22 10.13
N LEU A 272 -1.48 -15.87 9.42
CA LEU A 272 -2.83 -15.32 9.22
C LEU A 272 -3.62 -15.27 10.52
N ALA A 273 -3.50 -16.31 11.38
CA ALA A 273 -4.13 -16.32 12.69
C ALA A 273 -3.63 -15.17 13.56
N VAL A 274 -2.32 -14.90 13.53
CA VAL A 274 -1.69 -13.76 14.22
C VAL A 274 -2.23 -12.43 13.68
N ALA A 275 -2.26 -12.25 12.37
CA ALA A 275 -2.79 -11.04 11.76
C ALA A 275 -4.26 -10.80 12.13
N VAL A 276 -5.10 -11.83 12.09
CA VAL A 276 -6.51 -11.78 12.49
C VAL A 276 -6.66 -11.41 13.98
N THR A 277 -5.87 -12.02 14.87
CA THR A 277 -5.89 -11.70 16.31
C THR A 277 -5.46 -10.25 16.56
N GLY A 278 -4.42 -9.77 15.86
CA GLY A 278 -3.99 -8.37 15.96
C GLY A 278 -5.04 -7.40 15.43
N CYS A 279 -5.74 -7.75 14.34
CA CYS A 279 -6.88 -6.96 13.83
C CYS A 279 -8.03 -6.89 14.84
N VAL A 280 -8.31 -8.00 15.55
CA VAL A 280 -9.27 -8.00 16.67
C VAL A 280 -8.78 -7.07 17.77
N ALA A 281 -7.52 -7.19 18.18
CA ALA A 281 -6.94 -6.43 19.28
C ALA A 281 -7.09 -4.91 19.07
N VAL A 282 -6.80 -4.41 17.87
CA VAL A 282 -6.94 -2.98 17.57
C VAL A 282 -8.41 -2.55 17.41
N ALA A 283 -9.28 -3.40 16.90
CA ALA A 283 -10.70 -3.08 16.76
C ALA A 283 -11.43 -2.97 18.10
N VAL A 284 -11.13 -3.87 19.07
CA VAL A 284 -11.77 -3.89 20.38
C VAL A 284 -11.13 -2.94 21.40
N SER A 285 -10.00 -2.32 21.04
CA SER A 285 -9.37 -1.30 21.89
C SER A 285 -10.25 -0.05 21.96
N PRO A 286 -10.37 0.62 23.11
CA PRO A 286 -11.03 1.93 23.20
C PRO A 286 -10.35 2.96 22.31
N THR A 287 -9.02 2.91 22.23
CA THR A 287 -8.21 3.74 21.34
C THR A 287 -7.28 2.85 20.52
N ALA A 288 -7.24 3.08 19.21
CA ALA A 288 -6.34 2.38 18.29
C ALA A 288 -5.79 3.39 17.27
N TRP A 289 -4.62 3.92 17.56
CA TRP A 289 -3.96 4.92 16.72
C TRP A 289 -3.46 4.31 15.41
N GLN A 290 -3.42 5.07 14.34
CA GLN A 290 -3.03 4.58 13.01
C GLN A 290 -1.73 3.78 13.00
N HIS A 291 -0.72 4.19 13.79
CA HIS A 291 0.55 3.47 13.88
C HIS A 291 0.44 2.07 14.52
N GLN A 292 -0.65 1.76 15.24
CA GLN A 292 -0.90 0.45 15.84
C GLN A 292 -1.57 -0.55 14.89
N LEU A 293 -2.10 -0.10 13.73
CA LEU A 293 -2.83 -0.93 12.77
C LEU A 293 -1.92 -1.75 11.82
N LEU A 294 -0.68 -1.98 12.21
CA LEU A 294 0.28 -2.78 11.45
C LEU A 294 -0.20 -4.22 11.17
N TRP A 295 -1.03 -4.77 12.07
CA TRP A 295 -1.65 -6.08 11.93
C TRP A 295 -2.46 -6.23 10.65
N VAL A 296 -3.10 -5.17 10.17
CA VAL A 296 -3.86 -5.17 8.92
C VAL A 296 -2.95 -5.50 7.73
N LEU A 297 -1.73 -4.95 7.71
CA LEU A 297 -0.76 -5.26 6.65
C LEU A 297 -0.33 -6.72 6.70
N LEU A 298 -0.16 -7.32 7.88
CA LEU A 298 0.18 -8.74 8.00
C LEU A 298 -0.91 -9.65 7.44
N ALA A 299 -2.18 -9.20 7.42
CA ALA A 299 -3.28 -9.96 6.84
C ALA A 299 -3.19 -10.10 5.29
N VAL A 300 -2.25 -9.42 4.64
CA VAL A 300 -1.95 -9.59 3.20
C VAL A 300 -1.65 -11.05 2.82
N VAL A 301 -1.19 -11.86 3.76
CA VAL A 301 -0.91 -13.29 3.55
C VAL A 301 -2.17 -14.13 3.34
N GLY A 302 -3.34 -13.62 3.74
CA GLY A 302 -4.62 -14.29 3.56
C GLY A 302 -4.98 -14.43 2.09
N ARG A 303 -5.44 -15.62 1.72
CA ARG A 303 -5.92 -15.91 0.36
C ARG A 303 -7.43 -15.93 0.38
N ALA A 304 -8.05 -14.78 0.10
CA ALA A 304 -9.51 -14.65 0.11
C ALA A 304 -10.13 -15.22 -1.18
N GLY A 305 -11.42 -15.56 -1.09
CA GLY A 305 -12.22 -15.98 -2.22
C GLY A 305 -12.56 -17.46 -2.23
N ARG A 306 -13.30 -17.87 -3.27
CA ARG A 306 -13.75 -19.26 -3.48
C ARG A 306 -13.06 -19.92 -4.67
N SER A 307 -12.29 -19.16 -5.44
CA SER A 307 -11.59 -19.63 -6.63
C SER A 307 -10.15 -19.13 -6.68
N ALA A 308 -9.32 -19.73 -7.52
CA ALA A 308 -7.90 -19.35 -7.65
C ALA A 308 -7.71 -17.89 -8.07
N SER A 309 -8.60 -17.36 -8.89
CA SER A 309 -8.55 -15.99 -9.41
C SER A 309 -8.92 -14.91 -8.37
N ASP A 310 -9.73 -15.29 -7.37
CA ASP A 310 -10.22 -14.34 -6.37
C ASP A 310 -9.14 -14.01 -5.32
N ARG A 311 -8.07 -14.81 -5.26
CA ARG A 311 -6.99 -14.69 -4.25
C ARG A 311 -6.26 -13.36 -4.24
N LEU A 312 -6.30 -12.60 -5.34
CA LEU A 312 -5.63 -11.30 -5.43
C LEU A 312 -6.45 -10.14 -4.88
N VAL A 313 -7.76 -10.32 -4.66
CA VAL A 313 -8.64 -9.25 -4.18
C VAL A 313 -8.19 -8.73 -2.83
N TRP A 314 -8.09 -9.62 -1.87
CA TRP A 314 -7.76 -9.25 -0.50
C TRP A 314 -6.37 -8.60 -0.36
N PRO A 315 -5.28 -9.18 -0.89
CA PRO A 315 -3.97 -8.52 -0.89
C PRO A 315 -3.98 -7.13 -1.52
N ALA A 316 -4.72 -6.93 -2.62
CA ALA A 316 -4.84 -5.62 -3.25
C ALA A 316 -5.55 -4.61 -2.32
N VAL A 317 -6.66 -5.01 -1.70
CA VAL A 317 -7.37 -4.16 -0.72
C VAL A 317 -6.44 -3.78 0.43
N VAL A 318 -5.76 -4.75 1.05
CA VAL A 318 -4.84 -4.50 2.16
C VAL A 318 -3.74 -3.51 1.77
N VAL A 319 -3.10 -3.72 0.62
CA VAL A 319 -2.04 -2.80 0.16
C VAL A 319 -2.57 -1.39 -0.06
N LEU A 320 -3.73 -1.24 -0.70
CA LEU A 320 -4.32 0.08 -0.96
C LEU A 320 -4.66 0.81 0.35
N VAL A 321 -5.43 0.17 1.24
CA VAL A 321 -5.89 0.83 2.48
C VAL A 321 -4.77 1.09 3.48
N THR A 322 -3.69 0.29 3.46
CA THR A 322 -2.55 0.51 4.36
C THR A 322 -1.52 1.47 3.81
N THR A 323 -1.49 1.76 2.50
CA THR A 323 -0.50 2.67 1.89
C THR A 323 -1.05 4.03 1.50
N LEU A 324 -2.38 4.16 1.35
CA LEU A 324 -3.06 5.39 0.97
C LEU A 324 -4.07 5.80 2.05
N PRO A 325 -4.13 7.09 2.41
CA PRO A 325 -5.19 7.58 3.31
C PRO A 325 -6.56 7.48 2.65
N GLY A 326 -7.61 7.36 3.46
CA GLY A 326 -8.98 7.22 2.98
C GLY A 326 -9.41 8.35 2.03
N ALA A 327 -8.93 9.57 2.27
CA ALA A 327 -9.18 10.72 1.42
C ALA A 327 -8.62 10.59 -0.02
N MET A 328 -7.61 9.73 -0.23
CA MET A 328 -7.11 9.41 -1.57
C MET A 328 -7.82 8.20 -2.22
N LEU A 329 -8.49 7.39 -1.42
CA LEU A 329 -9.18 6.19 -1.89
C LEU A 329 -10.63 6.47 -2.27
N LEU A 330 -11.28 7.41 -1.59
CA LEU A 330 -12.70 7.69 -1.72
C LEU A 330 -12.95 9.19 -1.90
N PRO A 331 -13.98 9.58 -2.67
CA PRO A 331 -14.26 10.99 -2.97
C PRO A 331 -14.70 11.77 -1.71
N ASN A 332 -14.55 13.10 -1.79
CA ASN A 332 -14.95 14.03 -0.74
C ASN A 332 -16.47 14.31 -0.81
N ILE A 333 -17.27 13.30 -0.47
CA ILE A 333 -18.74 13.35 -0.47
C ILE A 333 -19.21 12.93 0.92
N GLY A 334 -20.06 13.73 1.56
CA GLY A 334 -20.48 13.52 2.95
C GLY A 334 -21.03 12.11 3.25
N ALA A 335 -21.83 11.55 2.34
CA ALA A 335 -22.36 10.19 2.47
C ALA A 335 -21.27 9.09 2.50
N VAL A 336 -20.07 9.39 2.04
CA VAL A 336 -18.94 8.44 1.97
C VAL A 336 -17.97 8.60 3.16
N PHE A 337 -18.07 9.68 3.92
CA PHE A 337 -17.17 9.96 5.06
C PHE A 337 -17.13 8.81 6.08
N PRO A 338 -18.24 8.17 6.48
CA PRO A 338 -18.17 7.04 7.41
C PRO A 338 -17.29 5.90 6.96
N VAL A 339 -17.19 5.67 5.65
CA VAL A 339 -16.30 4.65 5.07
C VAL A 339 -14.89 5.19 4.87
N ARG A 340 -14.77 6.41 4.30
CA ARG A 340 -13.50 7.06 3.97
C ARG A 340 -12.62 7.24 5.20
N ASP A 341 -13.21 7.73 6.27
CA ASP A 341 -12.50 8.11 7.49
C ASP A 341 -12.18 6.89 8.39
N ASN A 342 -12.73 5.71 8.04
CA ASN A 342 -12.56 4.46 8.78
C ASN A 342 -11.97 3.31 7.94
N VAL A 343 -11.33 3.57 6.81
CA VAL A 343 -10.87 2.50 5.88
C VAL A 343 -9.94 1.48 6.53
N LEU A 344 -9.06 1.90 7.44
CA LEU A 344 -8.14 0.99 8.14
C LEU A 344 -8.88 0.10 9.15
N LEU A 345 -9.79 0.68 9.92
CA LEU A 345 -10.67 -0.08 10.82
C LEU A 345 -11.52 -1.09 10.05
N LEU A 346 -12.15 -0.64 8.94
CA LEU A 346 -12.98 -1.52 8.10
C LEU A 346 -12.17 -2.67 7.49
N ALA A 347 -10.91 -2.43 7.13
CA ALA A 347 -10.00 -3.48 6.69
C ALA A 347 -9.64 -4.45 7.83
N ALA A 348 -9.43 -3.95 9.06
CA ALA A 348 -9.21 -4.79 10.24
C ALA A 348 -10.44 -5.66 10.53
N LEU A 349 -11.64 -5.09 10.54
CA LEU A 349 -12.90 -5.82 10.71
C LEU A 349 -13.13 -6.81 9.57
N GLY A 350 -12.81 -6.41 8.33
CA GLY A 350 -12.82 -7.29 7.17
C GLY A 350 -11.93 -8.51 7.36
N ALA A 351 -10.70 -8.33 7.81
CA ALA A 351 -9.78 -9.43 8.13
C ALA A 351 -10.29 -10.31 9.26
N ALA A 352 -10.72 -9.67 10.35
CA ALA A 352 -11.14 -10.36 11.57
C ALA A 352 -12.43 -11.16 11.38
N CYS A 353 -13.46 -10.59 10.75
CA CYS A 353 -14.81 -11.12 10.81
C CYS A 353 -15.38 -11.59 9.46
N VAL A 354 -15.05 -10.91 8.36
CA VAL A 354 -15.82 -11.03 7.11
C VAL A 354 -15.12 -11.84 6.03
N THR A 355 -13.84 -11.56 5.77
CA THR A 355 -13.13 -12.10 4.59
C THR A 355 -13.03 -13.63 4.62
N PRO A 356 -13.57 -14.36 3.62
CA PRO A 356 -13.52 -15.83 3.59
C PRO A 356 -12.16 -16.30 3.10
N PHE A 357 -11.17 -16.46 4.00
CA PHE A 357 -9.86 -16.98 3.62
C PHE A 357 -9.91 -18.47 3.29
N LEU A 358 -9.14 -18.85 2.25
CA LEU A 358 -9.05 -20.24 1.79
C LEU A 358 -8.31 -21.10 2.80
N PRO A 359 -8.84 -22.27 3.19
CA PRO A 359 -8.10 -23.26 3.99
C PRO A 359 -6.98 -23.88 3.14
N ARG A 360 -5.90 -24.37 3.79
CA ARG A 360 -4.78 -25.04 3.09
C ARG A 360 -5.18 -26.32 2.37
N THR A 361 -6.26 -26.95 2.81
CA THR A 361 -6.88 -28.11 2.17
C THR A 361 -7.60 -27.78 0.88
N SER A 362 -7.90 -26.51 0.62
CA SER A 362 -8.57 -26.09 -0.61
C SER A 362 -7.76 -26.47 -1.86
N PRO A 363 -8.39 -27.07 -2.89
CA PRO A 363 -7.73 -27.39 -4.15
C PRO A 363 -7.17 -26.14 -4.85
N TYR A 364 -7.68 -24.96 -4.50
CA TYR A 364 -7.24 -23.67 -5.03
C TYR A 364 -6.01 -23.11 -4.32
N TRP A 365 -5.61 -23.66 -3.19
CA TRP A 365 -4.48 -23.14 -2.41
C TRP A 365 -3.16 -23.10 -3.20
N ARG A 366 -2.86 -24.15 -3.96
CA ARG A 366 -1.61 -24.28 -4.72
C ARG A 366 -1.75 -23.97 -6.21
N LYS A 367 -2.97 -23.87 -6.72
CA LYS A 367 -3.19 -23.59 -8.15
C LYS A 367 -2.67 -22.19 -8.52
N PRO A 368 -2.00 -22.01 -9.66
CA PRO A 368 -1.61 -20.69 -10.13
C PRO A 368 -2.87 -19.84 -10.38
N VAL A 369 -2.74 -18.53 -10.19
CA VAL A 369 -3.82 -17.58 -10.52
C VAL A 369 -3.98 -17.57 -12.05
N PRO A 370 -5.19 -17.83 -12.59
CA PRO A 370 -5.41 -17.81 -14.04
C PRO A 370 -5.13 -16.40 -14.61
N THR A 371 -4.60 -16.38 -15.83
CA THR A 371 -4.36 -15.12 -16.55
C THR A 371 -5.62 -14.53 -17.17
N ALA A 372 -6.66 -15.36 -17.33
CA ALA A 372 -7.99 -14.96 -17.76
C ALA A 372 -9.05 -15.77 -17.02
N TYR A 373 -10.24 -15.22 -16.89
CA TYR A 373 -11.35 -15.91 -16.25
C TYR A 373 -12.00 -16.86 -17.24
N ALA A 374 -11.83 -18.16 -17.04
CA ALA A 374 -12.35 -19.20 -17.94
C ALA A 374 -13.84 -19.52 -17.69
N ARG A 375 -14.40 -19.14 -16.51
CA ARG A 375 -15.79 -19.47 -16.16
C ARG A 375 -16.68 -18.23 -16.23
N PRO A 376 -17.91 -18.36 -16.77
CA PRO A 376 -18.87 -17.27 -16.76
C PRO A 376 -19.24 -16.83 -15.33
N VAL A 377 -19.72 -15.61 -15.19
CA VAL A 377 -20.24 -15.12 -13.91
C VAL A 377 -21.50 -15.91 -13.56
N PRO A 378 -21.61 -16.49 -12.35
CA PRO A 378 -22.86 -17.14 -11.94
C PRO A 378 -24.03 -16.17 -12.04
N ALA A 379 -25.21 -16.67 -12.47
CA ALA A 379 -26.40 -15.83 -12.70
C ALA A 379 -26.77 -14.94 -11.50
N ARG A 380 -26.61 -15.48 -10.29
CA ARG A 380 -26.85 -14.72 -9.03
C ARG A 380 -25.96 -13.49 -8.85
N TRP A 381 -24.78 -13.43 -9.48
CA TRP A 381 -23.83 -12.35 -9.43
C TRP A 381 -23.84 -11.46 -10.68
N SER A 382 -24.68 -11.76 -11.66
CA SER A 382 -24.73 -11.02 -12.94
C SER A 382 -25.15 -9.56 -12.75
N ARG A 383 -25.89 -9.24 -11.68
CA ARG A 383 -26.34 -7.88 -11.34
C ARG A 383 -25.28 -7.01 -10.65
N VAL A 384 -24.17 -7.61 -10.21
CA VAL A 384 -23.08 -6.82 -9.58
C VAL A 384 -22.38 -5.99 -10.67
N PRO A 385 -22.43 -4.66 -10.58
CA PRO A 385 -21.84 -3.81 -11.60
C PRO A 385 -20.33 -4.03 -11.72
N LEU A 386 -19.82 -3.99 -12.95
CA LEU A 386 -18.40 -4.15 -13.25
C LEU A 386 -17.76 -5.47 -12.80
N LEU A 387 -18.50 -6.44 -12.27
CA LEU A 387 -17.96 -7.70 -11.79
C LEU A 387 -17.12 -8.46 -12.85
N PRO A 388 -17.50 -8.55 -14.13
CA PRO A 388 -16.68 -9.18 -15.17
C PRO A 388 -15.33 -8.47 -15.37
N VAL A 389 -15.31 -7.14 -15.24
CA VAL A 389 -14.10 -6.33 -15.34
C VAL A 389 -13.17 -6.61 -14.15
N TRP A 390 -13.69 -6.53 -12.93
CA TRP A 390 -12.94 -6.84 -11.71
C TRP A 390 -12.35 -8.25 -11.73
N ARG A 391 -13.16 -9.24 -12.11
CA ARG A 391 -12.68 -10.63 -12.24
C ARG A 391 -11.53 -10.74 -13.24
N ARG A 392 -11.59 -10.01 -14.37
CA ARG A 392 -10.53 -9.99 -15.38
C ARG A 392 -9.25 -9.31 -14.87
N VAL A 393 -9.37 -8.17 -14.18
CA VAL A 393 -8.23 -7.47 -13.56
C VAL A 393 -7.56 -8.35 -12.52
N LEU A 394 -8.34 -8.92 -11.59
CA LEU A 394 -7.85 -9.72 -10.48
C LEU A 394 -7.27 -11.07 -10.93
N SER A 395 -7.56 -11.53 -12.13
CA SER A 395 -6.96 -12.74 -12.71
C SER A 395 -5.51 -12.51 -13.20
N ARG A 396 -5.00 -11.28 -13.19
CA ARG A 396 -3.62 -10.98 -13.61
C ARG A 396 -2.61 -11.36 -12.52
N PRO A 397 -1.59 -12.18 -12.83
CA PRO A 397 -0.70 -12.72 -11.79
C PRO A 397 0.22 -11.69 -11.13
N ASN A 398 0.42 -10.53 -11.74
CA ASN A 398 1.36 -9.50 -11.29
C ASN A 398 0.69 -8.25 -10.72
N LEU A 399 -0.60 -8.28 -10.41
CA LEU A 399 -1.35 -7.09 -9.96
C LEU A 399 -0.70 -6.40 -8.76
N LEU A 400 -0.28 -7.16 -7.74
CA LEU A 400 0.37 -6.59 -6.56
C LEU A 400 1.71 -5.92 -6.89
N LEU A 401 2.50 -6.52 -7.77
CA LEU A 401 3.77 -5.92 -8.22
C LEU A 401 3.54 -4.66 -9.04
N GLU A 402 2.48 -4.60 -9.84
CA GLU A 402 2.10 -3.40 -10.60
C GLU A 402 1.63 -2.28 -9.66
N LEU A 403 0.79 -2.60 -8.68
CA LEU A 403 0.35 -1.62 -7.67
C LEU A 403 1.54 -1.09 -6.86
N LEU A 404 2.44 -1.97 -6.44
CA LEU A 404 3.65 -1.59 -5.73
C LEU A 404 4.54 -0.68 -6.60
N LEU A 405 4.74 -1.02 -7.87
CA LEU A 405 5.53 -0.24 -8.82
C LEU A 405 4.93 1.15 -9.01
N ILE A 406 3.64 1.25 -9.26
CA ILE A 406 2.93 2.54 -9.41
C ILE A 406 3.08 3.36 -8.13
N ARG A 407 2.89 2.75 -6.97
CA ARG A 407 3.02 3.46 -5.68
C ARG A 407 4.44 3.96 -5.42
N VAL A 408 5.45 3.18 -5.79
CA VAL A 408 6.87 3.56 -5.66
C VAL A 408 7.21 4.71 -6.60
N VAL A 409 6.81 4.62 -7.87
CA VAL A 409 7.06 5.69 -8.86
C VAL A 409 6.35 6.98 -8.44
N TYR A 410 5.10 6.90 -7.99
CA TYR A 410 4.37 8.06 -7.49
C TYR A 410 5.02 8.66 -6.22
N SER A 411 5.50 7.82 -5.31
CA SER A 411 6.23 8.28 -4.14
C SER A 411 7.55 8.95 -4.50
N ALA A 412 8.31 8.37 -5.44
CA ALA A 412 9.55 8.95 -5.94
C ALA A 412 9.29 10.30 -6.62
N TYR A 413 8.24 10.38 -7.45
CA TYR A 413 7.80 11.63 -8.07
C TYR A 413 7.56 12.72 -7.03
N GLY A 414 6.74 12.49 -6.01
CA GLY A 414 6.47 13.48 -4.97
C GLY A 414 7.73 13.95 -4.24
N HIS A 415 8.66 13.03 -3.95
CA HIS A 415 9.87 13.36 -3.18
C HIS A 415 10.96 14.06 -3.99
N VAL A 416 11.18 13.65 -5.25
CA VAL A 416 12.14 14.35 -6.12
C VAL A 416 11.63 15.75 -6.42
N ARG A 417 10.33 15.89 -6.64
CA ARG A 417 9.71 17.21 -6.82
C ARG A 417 9.90 18.12 -5.61
N LEU A 418 9.79 17.59 -4.38
CA LEU A 418 10.04 18.34 -3.15
C LEU A 418 11.53 18.63 -2.91
N ALA A 419 12.42 17.71 -3.27
CA ALA A 419 13.87 17.85 -3.07
C ALA A 419 14.53 18.81 -4.06
N ALA A 420 13.90 19.11 -5.18
CA ALA A 420 14.38 20.08 -6.16
C ALA A 420 14.13 21.53 -5.68
N THR A 421 14.54 21.84 -4.46
CA THR A 421 14.51 23.18 -3.86
C THR A 421 15.73 23.98 -4.30
N ALA A 422 15.78 24.38 -5.55
CA ALA A 422 16.66 25.50 -5.90
C ALA A 422 16.04 26.80 -5.35
N GLY A 423 16.88 27.75 -4.94
CA GLY A 423 16.41 29.01 -4.44
C GLY A 423 15.51 29.71 -5.45
N ARG A 424 14.51 30.44 -4.95
CA ARG A 424 13.56 31.26 -5.71
C ARG A 424 14.25 32.06 -6.82
N ASP A 425 15.35 32.77 -6.48
CA ASP A 425 16.10 33.63 -7.39
C ASP A 425 16.64 32.88 -8.63
N THR A 426 17.01 31.60 -8.47
CA THR A 426 17.48 30.78 -9.60
C THR A 426 16.31 30.40 -10.50
N ALA A 427 15.18 30.03 -9.94
CA ALA A 427 13.99 29.66 -10.70
C ALA A 427 13.40 30.86 -11.44
N GLU A 428 13.39 32.05 -10.84
CA GLU A 428 12.95 33.30 -11.46
C GLU A 428 13.91 33.74 -12.59
N ARG A 429 15.22 33.63 -12.39
CA ARG A 429 16.19 33.89 -13.49
C ARG A 429 15.97 33.00 -14.68
N HIS A 430 15.73 31.71 -14.47
CA HIS A 430 15.38 30.79 -15.55
C HIS A 430 14.03 31.17 -16.19
N GLY A 431 13.05 31.65 -15.40
CA GLY A 431 11.78 32.18 -15.89
C GLY A 431 11.98 33.34 -16.87
N HIS A 432 12.81 34.32 -16.51
CA HIS A 432 13.15 35.45 -17.40
C HIS A 432 13.88 34.98 -18.66
N GLN A 433 14.80 34.00 -18.58
CA GLN A 433 15.48 33.43 -19.72
C GLN A 433 14.50 32.77 -20.72
N ILE A 434 13.57 31.95 -20.19
CA ILE A 434 12.53 31.29 -21.00
C ILE A 434 11.62 32.33 -21.62
N HIS A 435 11.14 33.32 -20.87
CA HIS A 435 10.30 34.40 -21.41
C HIS A 435 11.01 35.17 -22.51
N SER A 436 12.29 35.57 -22.34
CA SER A 436 13.08 36.24 -23.38
C SER A 436 13.25 35.36 -24.62
N LEU A 437 13.44 34.05 -24.44
CA LEU A 437 13.55 33.13 -25.58
C LEU A 437 12.22 32.99 -26.34
N GLU A 438 11.08 32.95 -25.62
CA GLU A 438 9.74 32.92 -26.25
C GLU A 438 9.43 34.22 -27.00
N GLN A 439 9.81 35.37 -26.45
CA GLN A 439 9.73 36.66 -27.15
C GLN A 439 10.58 36.66 -28.43
N TRP A 440 11.82 36.16 -28.35
CA TRP A 440 12.68 36.06 -29.52
C TRP A 440 12.11 35.13 -30.60
N LEU A 441 11.45 34.02 -30.17
CA LEU A 441 10.78 33.10 -31.07
C LEU A 441 9.39 33.58 -31.53
N HIS A 442 8.89 34.72 -31.02
CA HIS A 442 7.54 35.26 -31.27
C HIS A 442 6.41 34.29 -30.86
N ILE A 443 6.60 33.53 -29.80
CA ILE A 443 5.61 32.57 -29.27
C ILE A 443 5.14 32.91 -27.84
N ASP A 444 5.42 34.12 -27.37
CA ASP A 444 5.05 34.64 -26.04
C ASP A 444 3.55 35.00 -25.94
N ILE A 445 2.70 34.00 -26.09
CA ILE A 445 1.24 34.15 -26.17
C ILE A 445 0.55 34.04 -24.80
N GLU A 446 1.29 33.61 -23.75
CA GLU A 446 0.75 33.23 -22.46
C GLU A 446 0.01 34.37 -21.78
N HIS A 447 0.59 35.58 -21.77
CA HIS A 447 0.00 36.73 -21.09
C HIS A 447 -1.37 37.08 -21.68
N ARG A 448 -1.49 37.12 -23.01
CA ARG A 448 -2.76 37.41 -23.70
C ARG A 448 -3.81 36.36 -23.45
N ILE A 449 -3.43 35.06 -23.51
CA ILE A 449 -4.36 33.94 -23.30
C ILE A 449 -4.80 33.90 -21.83
N ASN A 450 -3.89 34.09 -20.89
CA ASN A 450 -4.19 34.13 -19.48
C ASN A 450 -5.20 35.22 -19.11
N HIS A 451 -4.96 36.47 -19.55
CA HIS A 451 -5.88 37.57 -19.29
C HIS A 451 -7.24 37.36 -19.98
N ALA A 452 -7.29 36.87 -21.22
CA ALA A 452 -8.53 36.57 -21.92
C ALA A 452 -9.34 35.47 -21.19
N ALA A 453 -8.67 34.40 -20.71
CA ALA A 453 -9.32 33.33 -19.98
C ALA A 453 -9.79 33.77 -18.59
N ALA A 454 -8.97 34.54 -17.86
CA ALA A 454 -9.29 35.06 -16.54
C ALA A 454 -10.50 36.01 -16.55
N GLY A 455 -10.69 36.75 -17.62
CA GLY A 455 -11.81 37.70 -17.79
C GLY A 455 -13.16 37.02 -18.07
N ILE A 456 -13.19 35.72 -18.41
CA ILE A 456 -14.40 34.96 -18.72
C ILE A 456 -14.63 33.88 -17.69
N GLY A 457 -15.51 34.10 -16.69
CA GLY A 457 -15.73 33.22 -15.55
C GLY A 457 -15.91 31.73 -15.89
N PRO A 458 -16.82 31.35 -16.82
CA PRO A 458 -17.00 29.94 -17.19
C PRO A 458 -15.75 29.32 -17.84
N LEU A 459 -14.99 30.07 -18.64
CA LEU A 459 -13.79 29.62 -19.32
C LEU A 459 -12.65 29.40 -18.30
N ARG A 460 -12.49 30.33 -17.36
CA ARG A 460 -11.59 30.19 -16.21
C ARG A 460 -11.88 28.90 -15.45
N SER A 461 -13.12 28.71 -14.99
CA SER A 461 -13.50 27.51 -14.22
C SER A 461 -13.28 26.21 -15.00
N PHE A 462 -13.51 26.23 -16.32
CA PHE A 462 -13.25 25.07 -17.19
C PHE A 462 -11.75 24.74 -17.22
N PHE A 463 -10.88 25.72 -17.45
CA PHE A 463 -9.44 25.48 -17.53
C PHE A 463 -8.85 25.09 -16.16
N ASP A 464 -9.28 25.70 -15.07
CA ASP A 464 -8.85 25.35 -13.71
C ASP A 464 -9.23 23.89 -13.35
N TYR A 465 -10.47 23.48 -13.68
CA TYR A 465 -10.91 22.10 -13.47
C TYR A 465 -10.19 21.11 -14.39
N TYR A 466 -10.01 21.46 -15.66
CA TYR A 466 -9.30 20.62 -16.63
C TYR A 466 -7.84 20.44 -16.22
N TYR A 467 -7.16 21.52 -15.85
CA TYR A 467 -5.79 21.51 -15.36
C TYR A 467 -5.61 20.61 -14.13
N SER A 468 -6.49 20.75 -13.14
CA SER A 468 -6.35 20.02 -11.86
C SER A 468 -6.69 18.53 -11.96
N THR A 469 -7.52 18.10 -12.94
CA THR A 469 -8.13 16.76 -12.94
C THR A 469 -7.62 15.86 -14.06
N PHE A 470 -7.64 16.32 -15.32
CA PHE A 470 -7.54 15.42 -16.46
C PHE A 470 -6.15 14.81 -16.66
N HIS A 471 -5.09 15.51 -16.30
CA HIS A 471 -3.72 15.00 -16.40
C HIS A 471 -3.42 13.78 -15.51
N PHE A 472 -4.21 13.55 -14.45
CA PHE A 472 -4.11 12.35 -13.62
C PHE A 472 -5.10 11.26 -14.01
N VAL A 473 -6.36 11.64 -14.25
CA VAL A 473 -7.45 10.69 -14.48
C VAL A 473 -7.28 9.95 -15.80
N VAL A 474 -6.92 10.67 -16.87
CA VAL A 474 -6.85 10.07 -18.22
C VAL A 474 -5.72 9.04 -18.35
N PRO A 475 -4.47 9.31 -17.93
CA PRO A 475 -3.40 8.30 -17.96
C PRO A 475 -3.73 7.05 -17.17
N LEU A 476 -4.29 7.21 -15.96
CA LEU A 476 -4.69 6.08 -15.11
C LEU A 476 -5.82 5.28 -15.75
N ALA A 477 -6.81 5.93 -16.35
CA ALA A 477 -7.90 5.28 -17.07
C ALA A 477 -7.37 4.46 -18.27
N ILE A 478 -6.45 5.04 -19.06
CA ILE A 478 -5.81 4.34 -20.18
C ILE A 478 -5.03 3.13 -19.68
N LEU A 479 -4.20 3.29 -18.66
CA LEU A 479 -3.45 2.16 -18.08
C LEU A 479 -4.39 1.08 -17.56
N ALA A 480 -5.48 1.44 -16.88
CA ALA A 480 -6.50 0.48 -16.41
C ALA A 480 -7.17 -0.28 -17.58
N VAL A 481 -7.59 0.45 -18.61
CA VAL A 481 -8.19 -0.16 -19.81
C VAL A 481 -7.20 -1.10 -20.51
N LEU A 482 -5.95 -0.69 -20.69
CA LEU A 482 -4.92 -1.53 -21.30
C LEU A 482 -4.61 -2.75 -20.44
N TYR A 483 -4.51 -2.60 -19.13
CA TYR A 483 -4.28 -3.72 -18.22
C TYR A 483 -5.36 -4.78 -18.34
N VAL A 484 -6.63 -4.36 -18.44
CA VAL A 484 -7.79 -5.25 -18.52
C VAL A 484 -7.94 -5.84 -19.91
N ARG A 485 -7.91 -5.00 -20.96
CA ARG A 485 -8.29 -5.40 -22.33
C ARG A 485 -7.10 -5.79 -23.20
N ARG A 486 -5.92 -5.16 -23.01
CA ARG A 486 -4.72 -5.32 -23.84
C ARG A 486 -3.44 -5.49 -23.00
N PRO A 487 -3.27 -6.58 -22.26
CA PRO A 487 -2.14 -6.76 -21.35
C PRO A 487 -0.76 -6.80 -22.04
N ALA A 488 -0.72 -7.16 -23.31
CA ALA A 488 0.51 -7.11 -24.11
C ALA A 488 0.97 -5.65 -24.33
N ASP A 489 0.02 -4.74 -24.64
CA ASP A 489 0.28 -3.33 -24.85
C ASP A 489 0.51 -2.59 -23.54
N TYR A 490 -0.11 -3.05 -22.44
CA TYR A 490 0.00 -2.42 -21.12
C TYR A 490 1.45 -2.25 -20.65
N ARG A 491 2.26 -3.30 -20.73
CA ARG A 491 3.66 -3.25 -20.26
C ARG A 491 4.49 -2.25 -21.03
N TRP A 492 4.29 -2.18 -22.33
CA TRP A 492 4.96 -1.23 -23.20
C TRP A 492 4.51 0.20 -22.86
N ALA A 493 3.20 0.47 -22.84
CA ALA A 493 2.63 1.78 -22.54
C ALA A 493 3.05 2.28 -21.15
N ARG A 494 2.96 1.43 -20.11
CA ARG A 494 3.43 1.76 -18.76
C ARG A 494 4.91 2.12 -18.73
N SER A 495 5.75 1.37 -19.47
CA SER A 495 7.20 1.60 -19.47
C SER A 495 7.54 2.93 -20.15
N THR A 496 6.88 3.29 -21.24
CA THR A 496 7.08 4.57 -21.92
C THR A 496 6.67 5.75 -21.03
N LEU A 497 5.53 5.66 -20.34
CA LEU A 497 5.09 6.68 -19.38
C LEU A 497 6.07 6.77 -18.19
N GLY A 498 6.51 5.64 -17.66
CA GLY A 498 7.46 5.58 -16.54
C GLY A 498 8.81 6.24 -16.89
N PHE A 499 9.38 5.95 -18.07
CA PHE A 499 10.62 6.58 -18.51
C PHE A 499 10.45 8.08 -18.75
N ALA A 500 9.36 8.52 -19.40
CA ALA A 500 9.07 9.93 -19.57
C ALA A 500 8.98 10.67 -18.22
N THR A 501 8.27 10.09 -17.26
CA THR A 501 8.15 10.65 -15.91
C THR A 501 9.51 10.73 -15.18
N LEU A 502 10.33 9.67 -15.26
CA LEU A 502 11.66 9.67 -14.64
C LEU A 502 12.60 10.70 -15.27
N LEU A 503 12.56 10.86 -16.60
CA LEU A 503 13.34 11.89 -17.29
C LEU A 503 12.90 13.30 -16.87
N ALA A 504 11.59 13.53 -16.73
CA ALA A 504 11.08 14.81 -16.25
C ALA A 504 11.54 15.14 -14.83
N LEU A 505 11.63 14.14 -13.94
CA LEU A 505 12.18 14.33 -12.59
C LEU A 505 13.64 14.81 -12.63
N VAL A 506 14.44 14.28 -13.55
CA VAL A 506 15.80 14.77 -13.78
C VAL A 506 15.78 16.22 -14.27
N GLY A 507 14.86 16.57 -15.18
CA GLY A 507 14.67 17.94 -15.66
C GLY A 507 14.36 18.92 -14.53
N PHE A 508 13.41 18.59 -13.65
CA PHE A 508 13.06 19.43 -12.49
C PHE A 508 14.23 19.69 -11.56
N TRP A 509 15.11 18.72 -11.43
CA TRP A 509 16.29 18.85 -10.57
C TRP A 509 17.39 19.67 -11.22
N LEU A 510 17.61 19.50 -12.52
CA LEU A 510 18.66 20.20 -13.27
C LEU A 510 18.28 21.63 -13.66
N PHE A 511 16.99 21.88 -13.92
CA PHE A 511 16.49 23.17 -14.40
C PHE A 511 15.23 23.59 -13.65
N PRO A 512 15.36 24.03 -12.40
CA PRO A 512 14.25 24.60 -11.65
C PRO A 512 13.75 25.87 -12.35
N LEU A 513 12.44 25.98 -12.61
CA LEU A 513 11.84 27.04 -13.40
C LEU A 513 10.58 27.56 -12.73
N ALA A 514 10.51 28.87 -12.54
CA ALA A 514 9.31 29.54 -12.06
C ALA A 514 8.25 29.59 -13.16
N PRO A 515 7.02 29.15 -12.91
CA PRO A 515 5.91 29.30 -13.85
C PRO A 515 5.52 30.77 -14.02
N PRO A 516 4.83 31.15 -15.14
CA PRO A 516 4.45 32.54 -15.40
C PRO A 516 3.73 33.22 -14.23
N ARG A 517 2.79 32.54 -13.57
CA ARG A 517 2.00 33.06 -12.46
C ARG A 517 2.82 33.45 -11.22
N LEU A 518 4.06 32.97 -11.09
CA LEU A 518 4.98 33.28 -10.00
C LEU A 518 6.08 34.27 -10.40
N MET A 519 6.01 34.84 -11.59
CA MET A 519 7.00 35.79 -12.10
C MET A 519 6.63 37.22 -11.68
N PRO A 520 7.40 37.85 -10.77
CA PRO A 520 7.13 39.23 -10.34
C PRO A 520 7.23 40.20 -11.53
N GLY A 521 6.32 41.15 -11.59
CA GLY A 521 6.35 42.23 -12.58
C GLY A 521 5.87 41.90 -13.99
N LEU A 522 5.55 40.63 -14.30
CA LEU A 522 5.03 40.24 -15.63
C LEU A 522 3.50 40.27 -15.71
N GLY A 523 2.78 40.54 -14.61
CA GLY A 523 1.34 40.81 -14.63
C GLY A 523 0.44 39.61 -14.90
N PHE A 524 0.92 38.37 -14.76
CA PHE A 524 0.10 37.16 -14.92
C PHE A 524 -0.91 37.00 -13.79
N ILE A 525 -2.07 36.43 -14.10
CA ILE A 525 -3.17 36.15 -13.15
C ILE A 525 -3.13 34.68 -12.75
N ASP A 526 -2.94 34.39 -11.45
CA ASP A 526 -3.12 33.01 -10.92
C ASP A 526 -4.62 32.73 -10.77
N THR A 527 -5.17 32.01 -11.73
CA THR A 527 -6.60 31.70 -11.76
C THR A 527 -6.98 30.58 -10.81
N VAL A 528 -6.04 29.72 -10.45
CA VAL A 528 -6.26 28.52 -9.61
C VAL A 528 -6.20 28.86 -8.11
N HIS A 529 -5.25 29.70 -7.70
CA HIS A 529 -4.97 29.96 -6.29
C HIS A 529 -5.30 31.41 -5.86
N GLY A 530 -5.65 32.28 -6.82
CA GLY A 530 -5.97 33.69 -6.55
C GLY A 530 -4.74 34.58 -6.40
N VAL A 531 -4.91 35.73 -5.73
CA VAL A 531 -3.81 36.68 -5.52
C VAL A 531 -2.81 36.10 -4.55
N GLN A 532 -1.56 35.98 -4.99
CA GLN A 532 -0.48 35.38 -4.23
C GLN A 532 0.45 36.45 -3.65
N ASP A 533 0.88 36.25 -2.41
CA ASP A 533 2.05 36.93 -1.85
C ASP A 533 3.32 36.25 -2.41
N PHE A 534 4.01 36.93 -3.32
CA PHE A 534 5.23 36.39 -3.94
C PHE A 534 6.36 36.17 -2.92
N THR A 535 6.30 36.75 -1.73
CA THR A 535 7.28 36.51 -0.67
C THR A 535 7.02 35.22 0.09
N LYS A 536 5.73 34.84 0.22
CA LYS A 536 5.28 33.61 0.91
C LYS A 536 4.08 33.01 0.17
N PRO A 537 4.30 32.35 -0.99
CA PRO A 537 3.21 31.73 -1.72
C PRO A 537 2.49 30.71 -0.85
N ASP A 538 1.19 30.88 -0.63
CA ASP A 538 0.37 29.98 0.16
C ASP A 538 -0.64 29.23 -0.72
N TYR A 539 -0.60 27.92 -0.66
CA TYR A 539 -1.52 26.99 -1.35
C TYR A 539 -2.27 26.11 -0.33
N GLY A 540 -2.44 26.60 0.89
CA GLY A 540 -3.05 25.87 1.98
C GLY A 540 -2.24 24.62 2.35
N ALA A 541 -2.90 23.52 2.68
CA ALA A 541 -2.26 22.24 3.03
C ALA A 541 -1.33 21.68 1.95
N LEU A 542 -1.38 22.18 0.71
CA LEU A 542 -0.52 21.75 -0.40
C LEU A 542 0.82 22.52 -0.44
N THR A 543 0.96 23.65 0.23
CA THR A 543 2.19 24.46 0.24
C THR A 543 3.40 23.66 0.72
N ALA A 544 3.22 22.84 1.75
CA ALA A 544 4.27 21.98 2.31
C ALA A 544 4.60 20.76 1.43
N VAL A 545 3.82 20.46 0.39
CA VAL A 545 3.89 19.21 -0.37
C VAL A 545 4.18 19.44 -1.85
N THR A 546 4.19 20.70 -2.35
CA THR A 546 4.40 21.01 -3.76
C THR A 546 5.60 21.90 -3.99
N ASN A 547 6.56 21.45 -4.80
CA ASN A 547 7.58 22.33 -5.37
C ASN A 547 6.94 23.15 -6.51
N GLN A 548 6.90 24.45 -6.34
CA GLN A 548 6.27 25.38 -7.26
C GLN A 548 7.16 25.76 -8.46
N TYR A 549 8.46 25.49 -8.34
CA TYR A 549 9.48 25.80 -9.35
C TYR A 549 9.82 24.61 -10.26
N ALA A 550 8.94 23.62 -10.33
CA ALA A 550 9.06 22.46 -11.20
C ALA A 550 8.19 22.61 -12.45
N ALA A 551 8.37 23.72 -13.21
CA ALA A 551 7.57 23.99 -14.41
C ALA A 551 8.09 23.23 -15.63
N MET A 552 9.42 23.14 -15.86
CA MET A 552 10.01 22.49 -17.05
C MET A 552 10.74 21.19 -16.68
N PRO A 553 10.46 20.09 -17.41
CA PRO A 553 9.48 19.93 -18.50
C PRO A 553 8.04 19.74 -18.00
N SER A 554 7.04 20.30 -18.71
CA SER A 554 5.64 20.14 -18.28
C SER A 554 5.17 18.70 -18.34
N LEU A 555 4.94 18.08 -17.17
CA LEU A 555 4.35 16.74 -17.09
C LEU A 555 2.84 16.74 -17.35
N HIS A 556 2.14 17.86 -17.13
CA HIS A 556 0.74 18.00 -17.51
C HIS A 556 0.57 17.75 -19.01
N PHE A 557 1.34 18.48 -19.81
CA PHE A 557 1.35 18.28 -21.25
C PHE A 557 1.96 16.95 -21.66
N GLY A 558 3.09 16.54 -21.07
CA GLY A 558 3.77 15.29 -21.40
C GLY A 558 2.86 14.06 -21.20
N TRP A 559 2.19 13.95 -20.07
CA TRP A 559 1.26 12.83 -19.83
C TRP A 559 0.05 12.88 -20.77
N SER A 560 -0.45 14.06 -21.04
CA SER A 560 -1.55 14.27 -21.98
C SER A 560 -1.15 13.88 -23.42
N LEU A 561 0.05 14.29 -23.87
CA LEU A 561 0.60 13.89 -25.17
C LEU A 561 0.81 12.36 -25.25
N TRP A 562 1.34 11.74 -24.19
CA TRP A 562 1.45 10.30 -24.11
C TRP A 562 0.08 9.63 -24.24
N CYS A 563 -0.97 10.13 -23.56
CA CYS A 563 -2.34 9.67 -23.71
C CYS A 563 -2.81 9.74 -25.15
N GLY A 564 -2.60 10.88 -25.79
CA GLY A 564 -2.93 11.12 -27.19
C GLY A 564 -2.29 10.09 -28.13
N VAL A 565 -0.97 9.90 -27.98
CA VAL A 565 -0.20 8.91 -28.76
C VAL A 565 -0.75 7.49 -28.55
N ILE A 566 -0.97 7.08 -27.30
CA ILE A 566 -1.49 5.74 -26.99
C ILE A 566 -2.89 5.55 -27.57
N ILE A 567 -3.78 6.54 -27.46
CA ILE A 567 -5.14 6.46 -28.01
C ILE A 567 -5.08 6.38 -29.55
N VAL A 568 -4.31 7.26 -30.21
CA VAL A 568 -4.19 7.25 -31.69
C VAL A 568 -3.66 5.92 -32.21
N LEU A 569 -2.68 5.32 -31.53
CA LEU A 569 -2.09 4.03 -31.91
C LEU A 569 -3.00 2.84 -31.65
N LEU A 570 -3.86 2.90 -30.64
CA LEU A 570 -4.57 1.72 -30.14
C LEU A 570 -6.08 1.76 -30.31
N ALA A 571 -6.67 2.94 -30.46
CA ALA A 571 -8.11 3.05 -30.58
C ALA A 571 -8.62 2.56 -31.94
N PRO A 572 -9.72 1.79 -31.96
CA PRO A 572 -10.25 1.23 -33.20
C PRO A 572 -11.07 2.25 -34.02
N LYS A 573 -11.65 3.27 -33.37
CA LYS A 573 -12.58 4.21 -34.02
C LYS A 573 -11.92 5.56 -34.23
N VAL A 574 -12.22 6.21 -35.38
CA VAL A 574 -11.64 7.52 -35.74
C VAL A 574 -11.99 8.61 -34.73
N TRP A 575 -13.24 8.66 -34.23
CA TRP A 575 -13.63 9.66 -33.22
C TRP A 575 -12.83 9.54 -31.92
N MET A 576 -12.45 8.31 -31.51
CA MET A 576 -11.57 8.13 -30.35
C MET A 576 -10.18 8.67 -30.61
N LYS A 577 -9.64 8.47 -31.83
CA LYS A 577 -8.35 9.04 -32.24
C LYS A 577 -8.39 10.56 -32.24
N ALA A 578 -9.50 11.14 -32.73
CA ALA A 578 -9.72 12.58 -32.67
C ALA A 578 -9.70 13.11 -31.22
N LEU A 579 -10.39 12.46 -30.29
CA LEU A 579 -10.31 12.78 -28.86
C LEU A 579 -8.88 12.64 -28.31
N GLY A 580 -8.13 11.64 -28.78
CA GLY A 580 -6.71 11.47 -28.45
C GLY A 580 -5.85 12.64 -28.89
N VAL A 581 -6.12 13.24 -30.04
CA VAL A 581 -5.42 14.45 -30.53
C VAL A 581 -5.89 15.70 -29.78
N LEU A 582 -7.19 15.82 -29.53
CA LEU A 582 -7.75 16.98 -28.82
C LEU A 582 -7.28 17.09 -27.39
N HIS A 583 -7.05 15.98 -26.70
CA HIS A 583 -6.65 15.97 -25.29
C HIS A 583 -5.35 16.75 -25.01
N PRO A 584 -4.20 16.52 -25.69
CA PRO A 584 -3.02 17.35 -25.50
C PRO A 584 -3.21 18.81 -25.94
N LEU A 585 -4.05 19.09 -26.95
CA LEU A 585 -4.37 20.44 -27.35
C LEU A 585 -5.14 21.19 -26.26
N PHE A 586 -6.15 20.61 -25.68
CA PHE A 586 -6.83 21.19 -24.52
C PHE A 586 -5.90 21.34 -23.31
N THR A 587 -4.98 20.42 -23.11
CA THR A 587 -4.04 20.53 -22.00
C THR A 587 -3.06 21.69 -22.19
N VAL A 588 -2.51 21.88 -23.39
CA VAL A 588 -1.62 23.04 -23.63
C VAL A 588 -2.38 24.35 -23.48
N SER A 589 -3.63 24.44 -23.98
CA SER A 589 -4.48 25.61 -23.75
C SER A 589 -4.72 25.87 -22.27
N ALA A 590 -4.99 24.82 -21.48
CA ALA A 590 -5.23 24.94 -20.03
C ALA A 590 -3.99 25.40 -19.27
N ILE A 591 -2.80 24.82 -19.52
CA ILE A 591 -1.57 25.19 -18.82
C ILE A 591 -1.13 26.63 -19.08
N VAL A 592 -1.40 27.13 -20.31
CA VAL A 592 -1.12 28.52 -20.72
C VAL A 592 -2.18 29.46 -20.14
N ALA A 593 -3.48 29.13 -20.29
CA ALA A 593 -4.59 29.95 -19.77
C ALA A 593 -4.53 30.14 -18.24
N THR A 594 -4.08 29.15 -17.50
CA THR A 594 -3.92 29.20 -16.04
C THR A 594 -2.56 29.76 -15.59
N ALA A 595 -1.70 30.20 -16.54
CA ALA A 595 -0.33 30.68 -16.30
C ALA A 595 0.53 29.74 -15.44
N ASN A 596 0.27 28.43 -15.51
CA ASN A 596 1.02 27.41 -14.77
C ASN A 596 2.27 26.93 -15.51
N HIS A 597 2.37 27.16 -16.82
CA HIS A 597 3.51 26.76 -17.65
C HIS A 597 3.75 27.75 -18.80
N TRP A 598 5.01 27.83 -19.19
CA TRP A 598 5.45 28.46 -20.43
C TRP A 598 5.13 27.55 -21.63
N VAL A 599 5.03 28.09 -22.84
CA VAL A 599 4.87 27.29 -24.07
C VAL A 599 6.03 26.34 -24.26
N LEU A 600 7.26 26.78 -23.97
CA LEU A 600 8.46 25.96 -24.06
C LEU A 600 8.48 24.81 -23.02
N ASP A 601 7.76 24.91 -21.92
CA ASP A 601 7.59 23.77 -20.98
C ASP A 601 6.88 22.59 -21.64
N ALA A 602 5.91 22.89 -22.53
CA ALA A 602 5.22 21.86 -23.30
C ALA A 602 6.18 21.19 -24.32
N VAL A 603 7.06 21.95 -24.94
CA VAL A 603 8.11 21.39 -25.82
C VAL A 603 9.02 20.45 -25.03
N GLY A 604 9.46 20.86 -23.83
CA GLY A 604 10.20 20.01 -22.91
C GLY A 604 9.42 18.74 -22.53
N GLY A 605 8.11 18.87 -22.28
CA GLY A 605 7.20 17.75 -22.05
C GLY A 605 7.12 16.76 -23.23
N ALA A 606 7.03 17.28 -24.46
CA ALA A 606 7.09 16.45 -25.67
C ALA A 606 8.42 15.71 -25.81
N ALA A 607 9.54 16.39 -25.55
CA ALA A 607 10.87 15.81 -25.64
C ALA A 607 11.05 14.62 -24.68
N VAL A 608 10.65 14.74 -23.40
CA VAL A 608 10.75 13.62 -22.45
C VAL A 608 9.84 12.46 -22.81
N VAL A 609 8.68 12.72 -23.41
CA VAL A 609 7.79 11.66 -23.92
C VAL A 609 8.45 10.94 -25.10
N ALA A 610 8.98 11.67 -26.09
CA ALA A 610 9.69 11.08 -27.22
C ALA A 610 10.89 10.23 -26.78
N LEU A 611 11.69 10.73 -25.84
CA LEU A 611 12.80 9.98 -25.22
C LEU A 611 12.31 8.76 -24.45
N GLY A 612 11.18 8.85 -23.75
CA GLY A 612 10.57 7.71 -23.06
C GLY A 612 10.17 6.58 -24.01
N PHE A 613 9.62 6.93 -25.19
CA PHE A 613 9.34 5.95 -26.25
C PHE A 613 10.62 5.39 -26.86
N LEU A 614 11.63 6.22 -27.09
CA LEU A 614 12.92 5.80 -27.62
C LEU A 614 13.63 4.81 -26.67
N ILE A 615 13.69 5.11 -25.38
CA ILE A 615 14.28 4.21 -24.37
C ILE A 615 13.52 2.87 -24.34
N ALA A 616 12.20 2.92 -24.34
CA ALA A 616 11.40 1.69 -24.38
C ALA A 616 11.67 0.88 -25.66
N TYR A 617 11.85 1.54 -26.80
CA TYR A 617 12.22 0.89 -28.06
C TYR A 617 13.61 0.26 -28.01
N VAL A 618 14.61 0.98 -27.52
CA VAL A 618 16.00 0.47 -27.41
C VAL A 618 16.08 -0.73 -26.46
N LEU A 619 15.36 -0.68 -25.32
CA LEU A 619 15.41 -1.75 -24.30
C LEU A 619 14.58 -2.98 -24.65
N ALA A 620 13.44 -2.82 -25.31
CA ALA A 620 12.48 -3.90 -25.58
C ALA A 620 12.34 -4.27 -27.06
N GLY A 621 12.98 -3.52 -27.96
CA GLY A 621 12.84 -3.66 -29.41
C GLY A 621 11.50 -3.12 -29.97
N PRO A 622 11.26 -3.27 -31.28
CA PRO A 622 10.05 -2.79 -31.93
C PRO A 622 8.82 -3.49 -31.35
N ARG A 623 7.76 -2.70 -31.15
CA ARG A 623 6.47 -3.23 -30.73
C ARG A 623 5.92 -4.17 -31.79
N ARG A 624 5.69 -5.45 -31.43
CA ARG A 624 4.94 -6.37 -32.27
C ARG A 624 3.46 -6.02 -32.14
N LEU A 625 2.88 -5.45 -33.19
CA LEU A 625 1.45 -5.23 -33.31
C LEU A 625 0.77 -6.61 -33.34
N GLN A 626 0.16 -7.03 -32.25
CA GLN A 626 -0.74 -8.17 -32.31
C GLN A 626 -2.03 -7.70 -33.00
N PRO A 627 -2.53 -8.46 -34.01
CA PRO A 627 -3.84 -8.18 -34.59
C PRO A 627 -4.87 -8.14 -33.45
N VAL A 628 -5.80 -7.19 -33.53
CA VAL A 628 -6.98 -7.16 -32.66
C VAL A 628 -7.68 -8.49 -32.89
N GLN A 629 -7.65 -9.40 -31.91
CA GLN A 629 -8.58 -10.51 -31.90
C GLN A 629 -9.97 -9.88 -31.77
N GLY A 630 -10.61 -9.71 -32.92
CA GLY A 630 -12.04 -9.45 -32.99
C GLY A 630 -12.72 -10.51 -32.14
N ASP A 631 -13.76 -10.14 -31.44
CA ASP A 631 -14.67 -11.08 -30.79
C ASP A 631 -15.03 -12.14 -31.85
N ALA A 632 -14.33 -13.28 -31.80
CA ALA A 632 -14.75 -14.46 -32.51
C ALA A 632 -16.05 -14.85 -31.85
N GLY A 633 -17.12 -14.44 -32.51
CA GLY A 633 -18.47 -14.82 -32.18
C GLY A 633 -18.55 -16.32 -31.99
N THR A 634 -19.27 -16.70 -31.02
CA THR A 634 -19.86 -17.98 -30.77
C THR A 634 -20.49 -18.50 -32.07
N GLU A 635 -19.72 -19.23 -32.88
CA GLU A 635 -20.29 -20.14 -33.84
C GLU A 635 -20.03 -21.55 -33.35
N THR A 636 -20.99 -22.05 -32.60
CA THR A 636 -21.35 -23.45 -32.46
C THR A 636 -21.76 -23.96 -33.85
N GLY A 637 -20.87 -24.65 -34.51
CA GLY A 637 -21.14 -25.38 -35.73
C GLY A 637 -20.66 -26.81 -35.58
N GLN A 638 -21.51 -27.68 -35.03
CA GLN A 638 -21.49 -29.10 -35.37
C GLN A 638 -21.60 -29.24 -36.88
N ARG A 639 -20.57 -29.79 -37.54
CA ARG A 639 -20.74 -30.61 -38.76
C ARG A 639 -19.43 -31.29 -39.12
N GLY A 640 -19.52 -32.59 -39.28
CA GLY A 640 -18.96 -33.35 -40.39
C GLY A 640 -17.58 -33.95 -40.15
N ALA A 641 -17.58 -35.21 -39.77
CA ALA A 641 -16.49 -36.14 -40.03
C ALA A 641 -16.08 -36.05 -41.51
N GLY A 642 -14.92 -35.49 -41.81
CA GLY A 642 -14.31 -35.45 -43.13
C GLY A 642 -12.96 -36.14 -43.08
N THR A 643 -12.92 -37.30 -43.69
CA THR A 643 -11.78 -38.17 -44.00
C THR A 643 -10.56 -37.38 -44.48
N VAL A 644 -9.47 -37.43 -43.70
CA VAL A 644 -8.14 -36.97 -44.15
C VAL A 644 -7.52 -38.07 -45.02
N LYS A 645 -7.40 -37.81 -46.32
CA LYS A 645 -6.59 -38.58 -47.27
C LYS A 645 -5.11 -38.46 -46.92
N ARG A 646 -4.48 -39.61 -46.62
CA ARG A 646 -3.00 -39.73 -46.59
C ARG A 646 -2.43 -39.73 -48.01
N PRO A 647 -1.27 -39.15 -48.27
CA PRO A 647 -0.55 -39.31 -49.53
C PRO A 647 0.04 -40.70 -49.64
N ARG A 648 -0.10 -41.27 -50.83
CA ARG A 648 0.48 -42.55 -51.24
C ARG A 648 1.98 -42.41 -51.44
N THR A 649 2.75 -43.40 -50.95
CA THR A 649 4.06 -43.80 -51.48
C THR A 649 3.98 -45.21 -52.01
N PRO A 650 4.77 -45.56 -53.04
CA PRO A 650 4.49 -46.75 -53.85
C PRO A 650 5.11 -48.03 -53.30
N SER A 651 4.48 -49.12 -53.78
CA SER A 651 4.66 -50.50 -53.47
C SER A 651 5.98 -51.10 -53.94
N SER A 652 6.52 -52.05 -53.19
CA SER A 652 7.15 -53.28 -53.72
C SER A 652 7.00 -54.41 -52.69
N GLY A 653 6.26 -55.38 -52.93
CA GLY A 653 6.54 -56.77 -53.31
C GLY A 653 6.76 -57.71 -52.16
N GLY A 654 5.86 -58.72 -52.02
CA GLY A 654 6.29 -60.08 -51.68
C GLY A 654 5.68 -60.72 -50.41
N SER A 655 4.66 -61.62 -50.70
CA SER A 655 4.39 -62.96 -50.11
C SER A 655 4.01 -63.09 -48.61
N SER A 656 2.78 -63.60 -48.47
CA SER A 656 2.17 -64.32 -47.32
C SER A 656 2.79 -65.71 -47.13
N PRO A 657 2.31 -66.64 -46.24
CA PRO A 657 1.50 -66.53 -45.01
C PRO A 657 2.05 -67.41 -43.85
N LEU A 658 1.44 -67.38 -42.64
CA LEU A 658 0.98 -68.58 -41.90
C LEU A 658 0.82 -68.34 -40.38
N GLN A 659 -0.40 -68.61 -39.93
CA GLN A 659 -0.80 -69.39 -38.74
C GLN A 659 -0.57 -68.86 -37.30
N HIS A 660 -1.71 -68.78 -36.61
CA HIS A 660 -1.97 -68.89 -35.16
C HIS A 660 -1.39 -70.16 -34.52
N PRO A 661 -1.32 -70.36 -33.17
CA PRO A 661 -2.35 -70.04 -32.18
C PRO A 661 -1.90 -69.70 -30.74
N SER A 662 -2.87 -69.20 -29.99
CA SER A 662 -3.21 -69.45 -28.54
C SER A 662 -2.15 -69.53 -27.42
N GLY A 663 -2.44 -68.90 -26.29
CA GLY A 663 -2.05 -69.46 -25.02
C GLY A 663 -1.95 -68.49 -23.84
N ALA A 664 -2.99 -68.49 -23.04
CA ALA A 664 -3.04 -68.46 -21.57
C ALA A 664 -2.35 -67.29 -20.68
N PRO A 665 -2.94 -66.98 -19.54
CA PRO A 665 -2.61 -65.80 -18.73
C PRO A 665 -1.53 -66.08 -17.67
N ALA A 666 -0.82 -64.97 -17.25
CA ALA A 666 0.20 -65.01 -16.21
C ALA A 666 -0.41 -64.77 -14.80
N PRO A 667 0.20 -65.34 -13.73
CA PRO A 667 -0.31 -65.28 -12.36
C PRO A 667 0.09 -64.00 -11.60
N PRO A 668 -0.56 -63.71 -10.44
CA PRO A 668 -0.34 -62.47 -9.67
C PRO A 668 0.90 -62.58 -8.73
N PRO A 669 1.50 -61.44 -8.30
CA PRO A 669 2.68 -61.44 -7.45
C PRO A 669 2.35 -61.68 -5.97
N GLU A 670 3.24 -62.46 -5.33
CA GLU A 670 3.24 -62.82 -3.93
C GLU A 670 3.40 -61.64 -2.95
N ARG A 671 2.72 -61.76 -1.80
CA ARG A 671 2.88 -60.89 -0.63
C ARG A 671 4.16 -61.26 0.11
N LEU A 672 5.06 -60.29 0.32
CA LEU A 672 6.15 -60.41 1.28
C LEU A 672 5.68 -59.98 2.68
N THR A 673 5.76 -60.87 3.64
CA THR A 673 5.50 -60.71 5.06
C THR A 673 6.66 -59.97 5.74
N ALA A 674 6.33 -58.99 6.59
CA ALA A 674 7.29 -58.23 7.43
C ALA A 674 7.69 -59.03 8.69
N PRO A 675 8.94 -58.96 9.19
CA PRO A 675 9.33 -59.53 10.48
C PRO A 675 9.02 -58.60 11.65
N ALA A 676 8.75 -59.23 12.81
CA ALA A 676 8.39 -58.62 14.08
C ALA A 676 9.57 -57.86 14.78
N PRO A 677 9.29 -56.94 15.70
CA PRO A 677 10.31 -56.15 16.40
C PRO A 677 10.87 -56.85 17.60
N THR A 678 12.20 -56.82 17.76
CA THR A 678 12.94 -57.28 18.94
C THR A 678 13.03 -56.16 20.00
N ARG A 679 12.78 -56.50 21.27
CA ARG A 679 12.96 -55.65 22.47
C ARG A 679 14.44 -55.40 22.78
N PRO A 680 14.82 -54.22 23.30
CA PRO A 680 16.14 -54.00 23.87
C PRO A 680 16.23 -54.45 25.35
N PRO A 681 17.42 -54.82 25.84
CA PRO A 681 17.62 -55.20 27.24
C PRO A 681 17.85 -53.97 28.14
N THR A 682 17.41 -54.15 29.38
CA THR A 682 17.60 -53.29 30.55
C THR A 682 19.06 -53.18 30.95
N ALA A 683 19.59 -51.95 31.19
CA ALA A 683 20.43 -51.52 32.28
C ALA A 683 20.37 -50.00 32.40
#